data_24c831f34a0dd45a18d6e2e0e412b275
#
_entry.id   24c831f34a0dd45a18d6e2e0e412b275
#
_cell.length_a   1.000
_cell.length_b   1.000
_cell.length_c   1.000
_cell.angle_alpha   90.00
_cell.angle_beta   90.00
_cell.angle_gamma   90.00
#
_symmetry.space_group_name_H-M   'P 1'
#
loop_
_entity.id
_entity.type
_entity.pdbx_description
1 polymer ?
#
loop_
_entity_poly.entity_id
_entity_poly.type
_entity_poly.pdbx_seq_one_letter_code
_entity_poly.pdbx_strand_id
1 'polypeptide(L)'
;MRNILLITGLLVLSIVLRAQNIQLSGVVKDRSDSSALIGANVAIKSLPDSITIAVVSTNADGAYKIGDIKPGSYLIQSTFVGYKTYKRVVELGINPQTNITILMAGDGITLEGVEIIGRTPPVTQKGDTSEIRANSFKVNPDANAEDLVTKMPGITKVDGKLQAQGEDVKRVLVDGAVFFGSDPSATLKNLPANMIDKIQVFDKASDQAQFTGISDGNEEKTINIITKPDFRQGKFGRVFGGYAPDDKYKAGGVYNSFNKSQRLTIIGQTNNINEQNFANDDVAAMQTTGGGGRGGSGGGPRGGNSGNPFQTSSSGGIVTTHALGINYSDKWANKVTFQGSAFGSMNETDLVQSTFRQYTFDQKYNEVYNANKNGTSLKLNAKITYDIDSFQSIIYTPTYNYGYSKSNYLTNGQIFISEALKSSNDTRINSDGMNTTFNNELMYRLRLNRNGRSFSARINQAYSSSLPTTNQILMTTTIDSATLIMLDQQLVESNNYNRSYVGEVNFIEPLDKENSLVVSYNYTIKNNDIEKKTYDVSNDQSPNEGNIEQNLSNVTDNDYTSHRPKLDYRFKRKEFNFSASLGYQYSLLKSDRTYPTEAAVSKHFENLLPEASIRWNISKSKSMRLFYRSGTQEPSVNQLQSVVDNTNTLSLTSGNPNLDQSTSHRLFMRYSLIDSKTGSNFFIGGGGSATQNYIGNQVIYSRVDTTISGYGVLPAGAQYSYPINLDGYYNGRGFLSYGLPVYVIKSNVNFNLNASYTSAPSRINQQINNSKTANYGGGVTISSNFSQNLDFTLSTQLSYSDVKNDINFNSDNSYFNQNTSAKINWIFFEHFVLNTDATYYYNRGLSSDVNTSYALWNAGIGYKFLKKNAAEVRLQAFDLLNNNTAIVRNFSETYYEDVSSNVLNRYFMLMFSYKF
;
A
#
# COMPACT_ATOMS: atom_id res chain seq x y z
N MET A 1 40.88 31.33 -66.94
CA MET A 1 41.57 30.41 -66.00
C MET A 1 41.97 31.07 -64.68
N ARG A 2 42.00 32.43 -64.55
CA ARG A 2 42.48 33.11 -63.30
C ARG A 2 41.38 33.18 -62.21
N ASN A 3 40.12 33.06 -62.51
CA ASN A 3 39.01 33.13 -61.55
C ASN A 3 38.56 31.74 -61.01
N ILE A 4 39.00 30.64 -61.64
CA ILE A 4 38.73 29.27 -61.17
C ILE A 4 39.73 28.86 -60.09
N LEU A 5 40.97 29.37 -60.16
CA LEU A 5 42.01 29.14 -59.14
C LEU A 5 41.75 29.85 -57.82
N LEU A 6 41.05 31.02 -57.85
CA LEU A 6 40.69 31.76 -56.63
C LEU A 6 39.49 31.10 -55.91
N ILE A 7 38.58 30.48 -56.61
CA ILE A 7 37.40 29.77 -56.03
C ILE A 7 37.82 28.42 -55.43
N THR A 8 38.75 27.71 -56.07
CA THR A 8 39.33 26.48 -55.51
C THR A 8 40.21 26.72 -54.30
N GLY A 9 40.95 27.87 -54.24
CA GLY A 9 41.73 28.28 -53.06
C GLY A 9 40.87 28.63 -51.86
N LEU A 10 39.70 29.27 -52.06
CA LEU A 10 38.76 29.58 -50.97
C LEU A 10 37.96 28.35 -50.48
N LEU A 11 37.72 27.37 -51.37
CA LEU A 11 37.05 26.10 -50.97
C LEU A 11 37.96 25.17 -50.19
N VAL A 12 39.27 25.21 -50.42
CA VAL A 12 40.22 24.37 -49.64
C VAL A 12 40.53 25.04 -48.27
N LEU A 13 40.39 26.36 -48.15
CA LEU A 13 40.60 27.03 -46.83
C LEU A 13 39.42 26.88 -45.90
N SER A 14 38.21 26.50 -46.38
CA SER A 14 37.03 26.24 -45.55
C SER A 14 36.94 24.84 -44.96
N ILE A 15 37.90 23.94 -45.25
CA ILE A 15 37.89 22.56 -44.76
C ILE A 15 38.74 22.36 -43.52
N VAL A 16 39.48 23.37 -43.06
CA VAL A 16 40.50 23.20 -41.94
C VAL A 16 40.08 23.80 -40.61
N LEU A 17 38.85 24.31 -40.50
CA LEU A 17 38.32 24.75 -39.20
C LEU A 17 37.29 23.78 -38.64
N ARG A 18 37.65 22.54 -38.43
CA ARG A 18 36.98 21.72 -37.44
C ARG A 18 37.48 22.19 -36.07
N ALA A 19 36.65 22.88 -35.33
CA ALA A 19 36.94 23.08 -33.91
C ALA A 19 37.05 21.69 -33.25
N GLN A 20 38.25 21.29 -32.92
CA GLN A 20 38.43 20.03 -32.18
C GLN A 20 37.84 20.21 -30.80
N ASN A 21 36.75 19.53 -30.53
CA ASN A 21 36.15 19.48 -29.19
C ASN A 21 37.10 18.66 -28.29
N ILE A 22 37.36 19.21 -27.13
CA ILE A 22 38.26 18.62 -26.13
C ILE A 22 37.42 17.73 -25.21
N GLN A 23 38.01 16.61 -24.85
CA GLN A 23 37.49 15.71 -23.83
C GLN A 23 38.30 15.83 -22.55
N LEU A 24 37.65 16.25 -21.47
CA LEU A 24 38.20 16.28 -20.12
C LEU A 24 37.79 15.01 -19.37
N SER A 25 38.77 14.28 -18.87
CA SER A 25 38.54 13.11 -18.04
C SER A 25 39.44 13.13 -16.81
N GLY A 26 39.14 12.26 -15.86
CA GLY A 26 40.00 12.14 -14.67
C GLY A 26 39.33 11.33 -13.58
N VAL A 27 39.91 11.32 -12.40
CA VAL A 27 39.37 10.66 -11.22
C VAL A 27 39.31 11.62 -10.04
N VAL A 28 38.28 11.48 -9.22
CA VAL A 28 38.12 12.20 -7.96
C VAL A 28 38.44 11.23 -6.83
N LYS A 29 39.38 11.59 -5.98
CA LYS A 29 39.86 10.75 -4.88
C LYS A 29 39.92 11.52 -3.57
N ASP A 30 39.81 10.80 -2.47
CA ASP A 30 40.13 11.33 -1.15
C ASP A 30 41.65 11.66 -1.08
N ARG A 31 41.99 12.80 -0.49
CA ARG A 31 43.36 13.24 -0.32
C ARG A 31 44.13 12.45 0.74
N SER A 32 43.43 11.88 1.73
CA SER A 32 44.05 11.20 2.88
C SER A 32 44.42 9.74 2.59
N ASP A 33 43.56 9.00 1.91
CA ASP A 33 43.69 7.56 1.67
C ASP A 33 43.64 7.16 0.19
N SER A 34 43.55 8.15 -0.71
CA SER A 34 43.45 7.95 -2.16
C SER A 34 42.28 7.09 -2.63
N SER A 35 41.29 6.87 -1.78
CA SER A 35 40.06 6.15 -2.15
C SER A 35 39.23 6.91 -3.19
N ALA A 36 38.55 6.20 -4.08
CA ALA A 36 37.72 6.79 -5.11
C ALA A 36 36.48 7.43 -4.51
N LEU A 37 36.14 8.68 -4.84
CA LEU A 37 34.93 9.36 -4.42
C LEU A 37 33.84 9.13 -5.45
N ILE A 38 32.96 8.17 -5.17
CA ILE A 38 31.86 7.74 -6.04
C ILE A 38 30.68 8.73 -5.91
N GLY A 39 30.18 9.24 -7.03
CA GLY A 39 29.07 10.20 -7.03
C GLY A 39 29.48 11.63 -6.69
N ALA A 40 30.77 11.96 -6.69
CA ALA A 40 31.24 13.32 -6.58
C ALA A 40 30.85 14.10 -7.85
N ASN A 41 30.29 15.31 -7.67
CA ASN A 41 29.93 16.15 -8.80
C ASN A 41 31.16 16.93 -9.30
N VAL A 42 31.42 16.86 -10.59
CA VAL A 42 32.47 17.63 -11.27
C VAL A 42 31.78 18.58 -12.27
N ALA A 43 31.90 19.86 -12.01
CA ALA A 43 31.40 20.93 -12.86
C ALA A 43 32.54 21.63 -13.58
N ILE A 44 32.34 21.94 -14.85
CA ILE A 44 33.21 22.85 -15.62
C ILE A 44 32.48 24.14 -15.90
N LYS A 45 33.13 25.27 -15.63
CA LYS A 45 32.59 26.62 -15.78
C LYS A 45 33.48 27.47 -16.66
N SER A 46 32.88 28.29 -17.53
CA SER A 46 33.63 29.25 -18.34
C SER A 46 34.19 30.40 -17.50
N LEU A 47 35.30 30.92 -17.90
CA LEU A 47 35.86 32.16 -17.33
C LEU A 47 35.76 33.27 -18.38
N PRO A 48 35.54 34.58 -17.96
CA PRO A 48 35.44 35.05 -16.56
C PRO A 48 34.06 34.88 -15.90
N ASP A 49 32.97 34.57 -16.65
CA ASP A 49 31.57 34.65 -16.19
C ASP A 49 31.10 33.55 -15.27
N SER A 50 31.94 32.54 -15.04
CA SER A 50 31.63 31.36 -14.18
C SER A 50 30.34 30.62 -14.55
N ILE A 51 29.90 30.70 -15.83
CA ILE A 51 28.72 29.97 -16.33
C ILE A 51 29.02 28.47 -16.38
N THR A 52 28.17 27.65 -15.80
CA THR A 52 28.33 26.20 -15.82
C THR A 52 28.06 25.64 -17.22
N ILE A 53 29.09 25.02 -17.83
CA ILE A 53 29.00 24.40 -19.15
C ILE A 53 28.52 22.96 -19.07
N ALA A 54 29.07 22.19 -18.10
CA ALA A 54 28.67 20.81 -17.87
C ALA A 54 28.88 20.41 -16.42
N VAL A 55 28.09 19.46 -15.97
CA VAL A 55 28.22 18.79 -14.66
C VAL A 55 28.10 17.30 -14.88
N VAL A 56 29.00 16.51 -14.31
CA VAL A 56 28.96 15.05 -14.32
C VAL A 56 29.23 14.53 -12.92
N SER A 57 28.69 13.37 -12.60
CA SER A 57 28.99 12.65 -11.36
C SER A 57 30.00 11.55 -11.65
N THR A 58 30.90 11.31 -10.70
CA THR A 58 31.88 10.23 -10.81
C THR A 58 31.23 8.85 -10.72
N ASN A 59 31.80 7.89 -11.46
CA ASN A 59 31.40 6.48 -11.45
C ASN A 59 31.95 5.73 -10.22
N ALA A 60 31.77 4.40 -10.20
CA ALA A 60 32.26 3.54 -9.10
C ALA A 60 33.77 3.59 -8.85
N ASP A 61 34.57 3.93 -9.86
CA ASP A 61 36.02 4.08 -9.76
C ASP A 61 36.43 5.52 -9.44
N GLY A 62 35.47 6.40 -9.16
CA GLY A 62 35.69 7.83 -8.99
C GLY A 62 36.01 8.57 -10.29
N ALA A 63 35.85 7.93 -11.44
CA ALA A 63 36.19 8.49 -12.74
C ALA A 63 35.06 9.38 -13.27
N TYR A 64 35.44 10.48 -13.90
CA TYR A 64 34.56 11.41 -14.60
C TYR A 64 35.01 11.65 -16.02
N LYS A 65 34.07 12.03 -16.88
CA LYS A 65 34.34 12.33 -18.29
C LYS A 65 33.35 13.37 -18.78
N ILE A 66 33.89 14.49 -19.26
CA ILE A 66 33.14 15.60 -19.86
C ILE A 66 33.65 15.78 -21.30
N GLY A 67 32.76 15.64 -22.27
CA GLY A 67 33.05 15.81 -23.69
C GLY A 67 32.60 17.17 -24.20
N ASP A 68 32.93 17.44 -25.48
CA ASP A 68 32.47 18.58 -26.27
C ASP A 68 32.79 19.96 -25.66
N ILE A 69 33.99 20.11 -25.05
CA ILE A 69 34.47 21.36 -24.51
C ILE A 69 35.29 22.07 -25.59
N LYS A 70 35.06 23.36 -25.78
CA LYS A 70 35.89 24.20 -26.69
C LYS A 70 37.23 24.56 -26.02
N PRO A 71 38.30 24.79 -26.78
CA PRO A 71 39.51 25.34 -26.20
C PRO A 71 39.27 26.67 -25.47
N GLY A 72 39.93 26.82 -24.27
CA GLY A 72 39.70 28.01 -23.43
C GLY A 72 40.10 27.80 -21.99
N SER A 73 39.94 28.85 -21.18
CA SER A 73 40.21 28.83 -19.75
C SER A 73 38.93 28.53 -18.98
N TYR A 74 38.97 27.56 -18.10
CA TYR A 74 37.84 27.05 -17.35
C TYR A 74 38.10 26.87 -15.88
N LEU A 75 37.09 27.01 -15.05
CA LEU A 75 37.10 26.63 -13.65
C LEU A 75 36.51 25.24 -13.50
N ILE A 76 37.32 24.27 -13.08
CA ILE A 76 36.83 22.98 -12.62
C ILE A 76 36.46 23.13 -11.15
N GLN A 77 35.26 22.72 -10.80
CA GLN A 77 34.74 22.66 -9.44
C GLN A 77 34.26 21.23 -9.13
N SER A 78 34.81 20.62 -8.10
CA SER A 78 34.30 19.34 -7.59
C SER A 78 33.67 19.51 -6.22
N THR A 79 32.52 18.90 -6.02
CA THR A 79 31.79 18.90 -4.74
C THR A 79 31.40 17.48 -4.36
N PHE A 80 31.59 17.14 -3.10
CA PHE A 80 31.17 15.87 -2.52
C PHE A 80 30.82 16.10 -1.05
N VAL A 81 29.82 15.35 -0.54
CA VAL A 81 29.33 15.50 0.83
C VAL A 81 30.45 15.10 1.82
N GLY A 82 30.77 15.97 2.78
CA GLY A 82 31.84 15.75 3.75
C GLY A 82 33.26 16.16 3.27
N TYR A 83 33.36 16.85 2.14
CA TYR A 83 34.59 17.29 1.56
C TYR A 83 34.59 18.80 1.22
N LYS A 84 35.74 19.45 1.36
CA LYS A 84 35.89 20.84 0.90
C LYS A 84 35.73 20.89 -0.60
N THR A 85 34.99 21.90 -1.06
CA THR A 85 34.81 22.14 -2.49
C THR A 85 36.19 22.35 -3.13
N TYR A 86 36.55 21.51 -4.07
CA TYR A 86 37.76 21.68 -4.88
C TYR A 86 37.47 22.67 -6.02
N LYS A 87 38.41 23.59 -6.23
CA LYS A 87 38.34 24.57 -7.34
C LYS A 87 39.71 24.68 -7.97
N ARG A 88 39.81 24.63 -9.29
CA ARG A 88 41.02 24.81 -10.04
C ARG A 88 40.74 25.43 -11.41
N VAL A 89 41.50 26.45 -11.75
CA VAL A 89 41.50 27.00 -13.11
C VAL A 89 42.39 26.12 -14.00
N VAL A 90 41.85 25.75 -15.18
CA VAL A 90 42.55 24.96 -16.17
C VAL A 90 42.46 25.59 -17.54
N GLU A 91 43.51 25.58 -18.29
CA GLU A 91 43.56 25.96 -19.69
C GLU A 91 43.50 24.69 -20.53
N LEU A 92 42.39 24.55 -21.28
CA LEU A 92 42.19 23.46 -22.20
C LEU A 92 42.66 23.93 -23.58
N GLY A 93 43.79 23.40 -24.01
CA GLY A 93 44.40 23.73 -25.30
C GLY A 93 43.96 22.79 -26.42
N ILE A 94 44.70 22.74 -27.53
CA ILE A 94 44.36 21.98 -28.73
C ILE A 94 44.55 20.45 -28.55
N ASN A 95 45.09 19.98 -27.45
CA ASN A 95 45.24 18.55 -27.17
C ASN A 95 43.91 17.89 -26.87
N PRO A 96 43.54 16.84 -27.60
CA PRO A 96 42.14 16.29 -27.54
C PRO A 96 41.79 15.54 -26.25
N GLN A 97 42.73 15.24 -25.38
CA GLN A 97 42.50 14.55 -24.11
C GLN A 97 43.27 15.20 -22.97
N THR A 98 42.56 15.68 -21.98
CA THR A 98 43.13 16.20 -20.72
C THR A 98 42.64 15.32 -19.58
N ASN A 99 43.60 14.71 -18.86
CA ASN A 99 43.31 13.87 -17.69
C ASN A 99 43.67 14.62 -16.41
N ILE A 100 42.70 14.92 -15.54
CA ILE A 100 42.94 15.67 -14.31
C ILE A 100 42.46 14.84 -13.11
N THR A 101 43.40 14.47 -12.27
CA THR A 101 43.07 13.88 -10.96
C THR A 101 42.71 14.99 -9.97
N ILE A 102 41.58 14.86 -9.32
CA ILE A 102 41.08 15.77 -8.29
C ILE A 102 41.23 15.08 -6.94
N LEU A 103 41.99 15.68 -6.04
CA LEU A 103 42.18 15.22 -4.66
C LEU A 103 41.33 16.12 -3.75
N MET A 104 40.28 15.60 -3.19
CA MET A 104 39.40 16.33 -2.28
C MET A 104 39.81 16.09 -0.83
N ALA A 105 39.94 17.16 -0.08
CA ALA A 105 40.20 17.08 1.35
C ALA A 105 38.90 16.97 2.13
N GLY A 106 38.88 16.03 3.08
CA GLY A 106 37.80 15.96 4.04
C GLY A 106 37.59 17.29 4.76
N ASP A 107 36.36 17.68 4.96
CA ASP A 107 36.01 18.88 5.73
C ASP A 107 36.08 18.55 7.23
N GLY A 108 37.30 18.38 7.73
CA GLY A 108 37.57 18.19 9.15
C GLY A 108 37.33 19.49 9.89
N ILE A 109 36.15 19.60 10.49
CA ILE A 109 35.79 20.76 11.30
C ILE A 109 36.55 20.72 12.61
N THR A 110 37.62 21.51 12.69
CA THR A 110 38.13 21.96 13.98
C THR A 110 37.38 23.24 14.32
N LEU A 111 36.35 23.13 15.16
CA LEU A 111 35.60 24.28 15.65
C LEU A 111 36.27 24.82 16.89
N GLU A 112 36.94 25.97 16.80
CA GLU A 112 36.97 26.94 17.88
C GLU A 112 36.08 28.14 17.47
N GLY A 113 35.00 28.25 18.17
CA GLY A 113 34.24 29.41 18.56
C GLY A 113 33.83 30.44 17.52
N VAL A 114 32.68 30.24 16.93
CA VAL A 114 31.52 31.14 16.98
C VAL A 114 30.29 30.28 16.73
N GLU A 115 29.50 30.06 17.71
CA GLU A 115 28.21 29.34 17.59
C GLU A 115 27.21 30.28 16.88
N ILE A 116 27.33 30.38 15.57
CA ILE A 116 26.21 30.81 14.74
C ILE A 116 25.28 29.61 14.75
N ILE A 117 24.29 29.63 15.61
CA ILE A 117 23.14 28.70 15.57
C ILE A 117 22.36 29.04 14.29
N GLY A 118 22.92 28.70 13.16
CA GLY A 118 22.18 28.56 11.92
C GLY A 118 21.25 27.39 12.10
N ARG A 119 20.00 27.64 12.51
CA ARG A 119 18.94 26.63 12.55
C ARG A 119 18.80 26.10 11.13
N THR A 120 19.45 24.99 10.83
CA THR A 120 19.23 24.28 9.58
C THR A 120 17.76 23.86 9.55
N PRO A 121 17.01 24.20 8.48
CA PRO A 121 15.58 23.90 8.42
C PRO A 121 15.32 22.41 8.65
N PRO A 122 14.39 22.04 9.51
CA PRO A 122 14.03 20.64 9.75
C PRO A 122 13.46 19.98 8.51
N VAL A 123 12.85 20.76 7.62
CA VAL A 123 12.26 20.30 6.37
C VAL A 123 12.76 21.16 5.22
N THR A 124 13.19 20.54 4.14
CA THR A 124 13.60 21.20 2.90
C THR A 124 12.93 20.56 1.71
N GLN A 125 12.51 21.38 0.73
CA GLN A 125 11.94 20.88 -0.52
C GLN A 125 13.00 20.92 -1.61
N LYS A 126 13.20 19.76 -2.27
CA LYS A 126 14.10 19.61 -3.42
C LYS A 126 13.30 19.10 -4.61
N GLY A 127 12.79 19.98 -5.45
CA GLY A 127 11.86 19.60 -6.50
C GLY A 127 10.55 19.09 -5.94
N ASP A 128 10.20 17.87 -6.23
CA ASP A 128 9.02 17.17 -5.70
C ASP A 128 9.30 16.37 -4.40
N THR A 129 10.54 16.33 -3.95
CA THR A 129 10.97 15.59 -2.76
C THR A 129 11.03 16.50 -1.54
N SER A 130 10.28 16.14 -0.50
CA SER A 130 10.41 16.73 0.83
C SER A 130 11.46 15.96 1.61
N GLU A 131 12.53 16.62 1.97
CA GLU A 131 13.62 16.05 2.76
C GLU A 131 13.51 16.53 4.21
N ILE A 132 13.36 15.60 5.16
CA ILE A 132 13.14 15.86 6.59
C ILE A 132 14.32 15.29 7.35
N ARG A 133 15.01 16.13 8.14
CA ARG A 133 16.18 15.69 8.91
C ARG A 133 15.76 14.99 10.19
N ALA A 134 16.24 13.77 10.39
CA ALA A 134 15.92 12.95 11.56
C ALA A 134 16.34 13.58 12.89
N ASN A 135 17.53 14.21 12.93
CA ASN A 135 18.08 14.83 14.12
C ASN A 135 17.31 16.06 14.62
N SER A 136 16.41 16.61 13.78
CA SER A 136 15.51 17.70 14.19
C SER A 136 14.35 17.22 15.07
N PHE A 137 14.14 15.90 15.15
CA PHE A 137 13.04 15.29 15.88
C PHE A 137 13.61 14.38 16.99
N LYS A 138 13.28 14.71 18.22
CA LYS A 138 13.76 13.95 19.38
C LYS A 138 12.85 12.76 19.59
N VAL A 139 13.44 11.58 19.62
CA VAL A 139 12.77 10.32 19.96
C VAL A 139 13.59 9.57 20.99
N ASN A 140 12.93 8.67 21.70
CA ASN A 140 13.59 7.79 22.66
C ASN A 140 14.72 6.99 21.95
N PRO A 141 15.87 6.74 22.59
CA PRO A 141 16.96 5.94 22.00
C PRO A 141 16.57 4.54 21.52
N ASP A 142 15.45 4.01 22.05
CA ASP A 142 14.92 2.69 21.67
C ASP A 142 13.83 2.76 20.61
N ALA A 143 13.49 3.97 20.16
CA ALA A 143 12.46 4.18 19.16
C ALA A 143 12.82 3.49 17.83
N ASN A 144 11.82 3.00 17.14
CA ASN A 144 11.96 2.52 15.78
C ASN A 144 11.73 3.64 14.76
N ALA A 145 11.87 3.33 13.49
CA ALA A 145 11.66 4.29 12.41
C ALA A 145 10.21 4.80 12.36
N GLU A 146 9.21 3.99 12.69
CA GLU A 146 7.80 4.41 12.74
C GLU A 146 7.58 5.50 13.80
N ASP A 147 8.16 5.34 15.01
CA ASP A 147 8.07 6.33 16.07
C ASP A 147 8.67 7.69 15.66
N LEU A 148 9.76 7.66 14.88
CA LEU A 148 10.38 8.87 14.38
C LEU A 148 9.56 9.52 13.24
N VAL A 149 9.12 8.72 12.26
CA VAL A 149 8.43 9.20 11.07
C VAL A 149 7.08 9.82 11.43
N THR A 150 6.36 9.23 12.36
CA THR A 150 5.04 9.76 12.82
C THR A 150 5.12 11.09 13.58
N LYS A 151 6.32 11.49 14.03
CA LYS A 151 6.55 12.82 14.61
C LYS A 151 6.82 13.90 13.57
N MET A 152 7.13 13.50 12.35
CA MET A 152 7.49 14.44 11.29
C MET A 152 6.25 15.13 10.74
N PRO A 153 6.35 16.43 10.44
CA PRO A 153 5.22 17.17 9.91
C PRO A 153 4.77 16.62 8.56
N GLY A 154 3.44 16.50 8.37
CA GLY A 154 2.83 15.96 7.15
C GLY A 154 2.85 14.45 7.03
N ILE A 155 3.27 13.75 8.08
CA ILE A 155 3.17 12.30 8.16
C ILE A 155 2.25 11.95 9.34
N THR A 156 1.23 11.16 9.05
CA THR A 156 0.21 10.76 10.03
C THR A 156 -0.06 9.27 9.90
N LYS A 157 -0.61 8.67 10.94
CA LYS A 157 -1.11 7.31 10.90
C LYS A 157 -2.63 7.35 11.05
N VAL A 158 -3.33 6.92 10.01
CA VAL A 158 -4.80 6.89 9.97
C VAL A 158 -5.21 5.45 9.72
N ASP A 159 -6.08 4.91 10.57
CA ASP A 159 -6.59 3.54 10.48
C ASP A 159 -5.49 2.47 10.31
N GLY A 160 -4.39 2.63 11.07
CA GLY A 160 -3.25 1.73 11.00
C GLY A 160 -2.32 1.93 9.80
N LYS A 161 -2.72 2.70 8.79
CA LYS A 161 -1.94 3.00 7.58
C LYS A 161 -1.15 4.29 7.74
N LEU A 162 0.09 4.27 7.28
CA LEU A 162 0.91 5.46 7.24
C LEU A 162 0.53 6.33 6.05
N GLN A 163 0.21 7.58 6.31
CA GLN A 163 -0.05 8.59 5.29
C GLN A 163 1.04 9.65 5.29
N ALA A 164 1.47 10.05 4.13
CA ALA A 164 2.39 11.16 3.93
C ALA A 164 1.77 12.16 2.97
N GLN A 165 1.73 13.43 3.37
CA GLN A 165 1.14 14.52 2.57
C GLN A 165 -0.34 14.24 2.20
N GLY A 166 -1.09 13.56 3.09
CA GLY A 166 -2.50 13.22 2.90
C GLY A 166 -2.78 12.02 1.99
N GLU A 167 -1.74 11.29 1.55
CA GLU A 167 -1.87 10.09 0.73
C GLU A 167 -1.23 8.89 1.43
N ASP A 168 -1.80 7.69 1.22
CA ASP A 168 -1.26 6.46 1.77
C ASP A 168 0.16 6.19 1.23
N VAL A 169 1.10 5.91 2.12
CA VAL A 169 2.45 5.49 1.75
C VAL A 169 2.38 4.07 1.20
N LYS A 170 2.72 3.91 -0.07
CA LYS A 170 2.69 2.62 -0.76
C LYS A 170 4.02 1.89 -0.67
N ARG A 171 5.11 2.61 -0.41
CA ARG A 171 6.46 2.03 -0.41
C ARG A 171 7.38 2.72 0.57
N VAL A 172 8.23 1.93 1.23
CA VAL A 172 9.36 2.43 2.02
C VAL A 172 10.66 1.88 1.43
N LEU A 173 11.60 2.78 1.20
CA LEU A 173 12.94 2.47 0.72
C LEU A 173 13.95 2.75 1.84
N VAL A 174 15.07 2.03 1.82
CA VAL A 174 16.23 2.30 2.68
C VAL A 174 17.43 2.55 1.78
N ASP A 175 17.95 3.79 1.81
CA ASP A 175 18.99 4.29 0.90
C ASP A 175 18.69 4.01 -0.58
N GLY A 176 17.42 4.18 -0.98
CA GLY A 176 16.96 3.98 -2.35
C GLY A 176 16.64 2.53 -2.74
N ALA A 177 16.96 1.55 -1.91
CA ALA A 177 16.64 0.15 -2.14
C ALA A 177 15.30 -0.25 -1.50
N VAL A 178 14.55 -1.13 -2.16
CA VAL A 178 13.33 -1.72 -1.58
C VAL A 178 13.74 -2.60 -0.40
N PHE A 179 13.01 -2.45 0.71
CA PHE A 179 13.25 -3.20 1.93
C PHE A 179 11.96 -3.89 2.35
N PHE A 180 11.97 -5.21 2.51
CA PHE A 180 10.79 -6.06 2.75
C PHE A 180 9.63 -5.83 1.74
N GLY A 181 9.97 -5.78 0.45
CA GLY A 181 8.97 -5.67 -0.60
C GLY A 181 8.19 -4.36 -0.57
N SER A 182 6.86 -4.45 -0.61
CA SER A 182 5.94 -3.31 -0.59
C SER A 182 5.32 -3.04 0.78
N ASP A 183 5.84 -3.65 1.87
CA ASP A 183 5.30 -3.45 3.21
C ASP A 183 5.97 -2.28 3.96
N PRO A 184 5.31 -1.10 4.06
CA PRO A 184 5.83 0.02 4.84
C PRO A 184 5.98 -0.30 6.33
N SER A 185 5.05 -1.07 6.90
CA SER A 185 5.02 -1.37 8.34
C SER A 185 6.15 -2.29 8.74
N ALA A 186 6.43 -3.35 7.96
CA ALA A 186 7.55 -4.24 8.21
C ALA A 186 8.89 -3.49 8.20
N THR A 187 9.05 -2.55 7.28
CA THR A 187 10.27 -1.72 7.21
C THR A 187 10.38 -0.81 8.44
N LEU A 188 9.33 -0.06 8.76
CA LEU A 188 9.39 1.01 9.77
C LEU A 188 9.47 0.47 11.20
N LYS A 189 8.78 -0.61 11.52
CA LYS A 189 8.78 -1.22 12.86
C LYS A 189 10.11 -1.91 13.19
N ASN A 190 10.84 -2.37 12.18
CA ASN A 190 12.04 -3.18 12.36
C ASN A 190 13.36 -2.42 12.16
N LEU A 191 13.32 -1.12 11.81
CA LEU A 191 14.50 -0.27 11.72
C LEU A 191 14.64 0.63 12.95
N PRO A 192 15.80 0.68 13.62
CA PRO A 192 16.04 1.61 14.72
C PRO A 192 16.05 3.07 14.24
N ALA A 193 15.41 3.98 14.97
CA ALA A 193 15.37 5.40 14.63
C ALA A 193 16.76 6.07 14.63
N ASN A 194 17.66 5.61 15.50
CA ASN A 194 19.01 6.19 15.66
C ASN A 194 19.91 6.02 14.43
N MET A 195 19.59 5.06 13.52
CA MET A 195 20.34 4.88 12.28
C MET A 195 19.95 5.87 11.18
N ILE A 196 18.85 6.61 11.35
CA ILE A 196 18.31 7.48 10.32
C ILE A 196 18.99 8.84 10.35
N ASP A 197 19.51 9.29 9.21
CA ASP A 197 20.01 10.63 8.99
C ASP A 197 18.89 11.58 8.56
N LYS A 198 18.14 11.17 7.55
CA LYS A 198 17.03 11.93 6.99
C LYS A 198 16.01 11.03 6.30
N ILE A 199 14.81 11.58 6.13
CA ILE A 199 13.71 10.95 5.43
C ILE A 199 13.36 11.80 4.22
N GLN A 200 13.14 11.15 3.09
CA GLN A 200 12.71 11.77 1.86
C GLN A 200 11.29 11.27 1.54
N VAL A 201 10.36 12.19 1.36
CA VAL A 201 8.98 11.91 0.96
C VAL A 201 8.77 12.44 -0.45
N PHE A 202 8.42 11.57 -1.36
CA PHE A 202 8.21 11.92 -2.76
C PHE A 202 7.25 10.93 -3.45
N ASP A 203 6.80 11.32 -4.64
CA ASP A 203 6.07 10.44 -5.52
C ASP A 203 7.07 9.72 -6.43
N LYS A 204 7.33 8.45 -6.11
CA LYS A 204 8.27 7.65 -6.88
C LYS A 204 7.70 7.32 -8.24
N ALA A 205 8.36 7.78 -9.28
CA ALA A 205 8.00 7.46 -10.65
C ALA A 205 8.16 5.95 -10.92
N SER A 206 7.36 5.39 -11.80
CA SER A 206 7.53 4.02 -12.30
C SER A 206 8.92 3.78 -12.89
N ASP A 207 9.34 2.54 -13.01
CA ASP A 207 10.64 2.21 -13.63
C ASP A 207 10.71 2.73 -15.08
N GLN A 208 9.57 2.73 -15.78
CA GLN A 208 9.44 3.29 -17.13
C GLN A 208 9.64 4.82 -17.11
N ALA A 209 8.93 5.52 -16.22
CA ALA A 209 9.02 6.97 -16.11
C ALA A 209 10.41 7.44 -15.65
N GLN A 210 11.09 6.69 -14.79
CA GLN A 210 12.47 6.96 -14.41
C GLN A 210 13.44 6.84 -15.59
N PHE A 211 13.23 5.87 -16.46
CA PHE A 211 14.08 5.65 -17.63
C PHE A 211 13.89 6.71 -18.70
N THR A 212 12.64 7.06 -19.00
CA THR A 212 12.29 8.04 -20.04
C THR A 212 12.39 9.48 -19.55
N GLY A 213 12.36 9.69 -18.22
CA GLY A 213 12.23 11.02 -17.61
C GLY A 213 10.86 11.65 -17.81
N ILE A 214 9.85 10.86 -18.24
CA ILE A 214 8.51 11.30 -18.56
C ILE A 214 7.53 10.58 -17.65
N SER A 215 6.68 11.33 -16.91
CA SER A 215 5.66 10.76 -16.02
C SER A 215 4.64 9.96 -16.84
N ASP A 216 4.37 8.74 -16.41
CA ASP A 216 3.31 7.88 -16.95
C ASP A 216 2.07 7.86 -16.06
N GLY A 217 2.09 8.66 -14.99
CA GLY A 217 1.00 8.76 -14.03
C GLY A 217 0.88 7.59 -13.06
N ASN A 218 1.84 6.68 -13.03
CA ASN A 218 1.91 5.55 -12.11
C ASN A 218 2.90 5.83 -10.96
N GLU A 219 2.87 7.05 -10.42
CA GLU A 219 3.72 7.39 -9.29
C GLU A 219 3.13 6.85 -7.99
N GLU A 220 4.00 6.38 -7.12
CA GLU A 220 3.64 5.86 -5.80
C GLU A 220 4.18 6.76 -4.68
N LYS A 221 3.32 7.13 -3.71
CA LYS A 221 3.77 7.82 -2.51
C LYS A 221 4.81 6.97 -1.77
N THR A 222 6.04 7.48 -1.68
CA THR A 222 7.18 6.74 -1.19
C THR A 222 7.92 7.52 -0.10
N ILE A 223 8.31 6.80 0.93
CA ILE A 223 9.25 7.27 1.95
C ILE A 223 10.59 6.58 1.70
N ASN A 224 11.66 7.36 1.54
CA ASN A 224 13.02 6.83 1.49
C ASN A 224 13.78 7.22 2.77
N ILE A 225 14.19 6.22 3.51
CA ILE A 225 15.00 6.38 4.72
C ILE A 225 16.47 6.43 4.29
N ILE A 226 17.13 7.53 4.55
CA ILE A 226 18.59 7.66 4.36
C ILE A 226 19.27 7.37 5.67
N THR A 227 20.15 6.37 5.66
CA THR A 227 20.88 5.94 6.84
C THR A 227 22.15 6.80 7.07
N LYS A 228 22.53 6.97 8.35
CA LYS A 228 23.81 7.58 8.69
C LYS A 228 24.98 6.75 8.15
N PRO A 229 26.11 7.37 7.79
CA PRO A 229 27.28 6.65 7.25
C PRO A 229 27.72 5.47 8.10
N ASP A 230 27.74 5.61 9.41
CA ASP A 230 28.18 4.58 10.38
C ASP A 230 27.33 3.31 10.34
N PHE A 231 26.08 3.40 9.89
CA PHE A 231 25.16 2.26 9.77
C PHE A 231 25.12 1.64 8.37
N ARG A 232 25.88 2.18 7.41
CA ARG A 232 26.01 1.59 6.07
C ARG A 232 26.94 0.39 6.01
N GLN A 233 27.76 0.22 7.03
CA GLN A 233 28.66 -0.92 7.22
C GLN A 233 28.58 -1.36 8.67
N GLY A 234 28.33 -2.66 8.91
CA GLY A 234 28.27 -3.21 10.25
C GLY A 234 27.21 -4.26 10.42
N LYS A 235 27.21 -4.83 11.59
CA LYS A 235 26.20 -5.80 12.07
C LYS A 235 25.53 -5.21 13.29
N PHE A 236 24.22 -5.22 13.30
CA PHE A 236 23.42 -4.71 14.41
C PHE A 236 22.07 -5.42 14.46
N GLY A 237 21.50 -5.44 15.64
CA GLY A 237 20.24 -6.13 15.81
C GLY A 237 19.67 -6.02 17.20
N ARG A 238 18.58 -6.73 17.40
CA ARG A 238 17.90 -6.85 18.69
C ARG A 238 17.29 -8.24 18.80
N VAL A 239 17.39 -8.83 19.97
CA VAL A 239 16.65 -10.03 20.36
C VAL A 239 15.80 -9.73 21.58
N PHE A 240 14.67 -10.37 21.72
CA PHE A 240 13.77 -10.18 22.85
C PHE A 240 13.01 -11.47 23.14
N GLY A 241 12.62 -11.63 24.41
CA GLY A 241 11.75 -12.69 24.88
C GLY A 241 10.97 -12.24 26.09
N GLY A 242 9.74 -12.72 26.23
CA GLY A 242 8.87 -12.43 27.36
C GLY A 242 7.90 -13.57 27.62
N TYR A 243 7.50 -13.69 28.88
CA TYR A 243 6.53 -14.66 29.34
C TYR A 243 5.59 -14.04 30.37
N ALA A 244 4.34 -14.47 30.32
CA ALA A 244 3.30 -14.07 31.27
C ALA A 244 2.49 -15.31 31.71
N PRO A 245 1.76 -15.23 32.84
CA PRO A 245 0.77 -16.23 33.21
C PRO A 245 -0.21 -16.56 32.08
N ASP A 246 -0.89 -17.69 32.18
CA ASP A 246 -1.81 -18.24 31.17
C ASP A 246 -1.12 -18.47 29.81
N ASP A 247 0.13 -18.97 29.88
CA ASP A 247 0.94 -19.36 28.73
C ASP A 247 1.12 -18.26 27.66
N LYS A 248 0.98 -17.00 28.04
CA LYS A 248 1.22 -15.88 27.10
C LYS A 248 2.72 -15.66 26.94
N TYR A 249 3.15 -15.59 25.72
CA TYR A 249 4.55 -15.42 25.39
C TYR A 249 4.78 -14.53 24.17
N LYS A 250 5.98 -14.00 24.09
CA LYS A 250 6.52 -13.29 22.95
C LYS A 250 8.03 -13.49 22.86
N ALA A 251 8.54 -13.90 21.71
CA ALA A 251 9.97 -13.96 21.46
C ALA A 251 10.28 -13.58 20.01
N GLY A 252 11.47 -13.07 19.77
CA GLY A 252 11.89 -12.73 18.43
C GLY A 252 13.17 -11.92 18.35
N GLY A 253 13.49 -11.47 17.14
CA GLY A 253 14.65 -10.65 16.92
C GLY A 253 14.79 -10.17 15.49
N VAL A 254 15.66 -9.20 15.34
CA VAL A 254 16.07 -8.65 14.05
C VAL A 254 17.58 -8.64 13.99
N TYR A 255 18.15 -9.17 12.93
CA TYR A 255 19.56 -9.14 12.61
C TYR A 255 19.79 -8.43 11.29
N ASN A 256 20.66 -7.44 11.27
CA ASN A 256 21.04 -6.71 10.07
C ASN A 256 22.56 -6.83 9.86
N SER A 257 22.96 -7.12 8.63
CA SER A 257 24.35 -7.11 8.17
C SER A 257 24.44 -6.29 6.90
N PHE A 258 25.03 -5.10 7.01
CA PHE A 258 25.18 -4.15 5.91
C PHE A 258 26.67 -4.03 5.54
N ASN A 259 26.95 -4.13 4.26
CA ASN A 259 28.30 -3.96 3.71
C ASN A 259 28.20 -3.28 2.35
N LYS A 260 28.25 -1.96 2.33
CA LYS A 260 28.10 -1.13 1.12
C LYS A 260 26.79 -1.42 0.38
N SER A 261 26.86 -2.06 -0.79
CA SER A 261 25.69 -2.46 -1.59
C SER A 261 24.97 -3.69 -1.03
N GLN A 262 25.71 -4.55 -0.33
CA GLN A 262 25.17 -5.77 0.22
C GLN A 262 24.44 -5.51 1.53
N ARG A 263 23.20 -5.94 1.62
CA ARG A 263 22.37 -5.83 2.80
C ARG A 263 21.62 -7.13 3.03
N LEU A 264 21.78 -7.66 4.21
CA LEU A 264 21.04 -8.82 4.68
C LEU A 264 20.29 -8.44 5.95
N THR A 265 19.02 -8.68 5.99
CA THR A 265 18.19 -8.56 7.20
C THR A 265 17.43 -9.86 7.42
N ILE A 266 17.44 -10.35 8.65
CA ILE A 266 16.68 -11.52 9.10
C ILE A 266 15.82 -11.07 10.27
N ILE A 267 14.52 -11.39 10.21
CA ILE A 267 13.54 -11.07 11.24
C ILE A 267 12.82 -12.36 11.62
N GLY A 268 12.73 -12.64 12.91
CA GLY A 268 11.94 -13.75 13.43
C GLY A 268 11.08 -13.31 14.59
N GLN A 269 9.85 -13.83 14.68
CA GLN A 269 8.93 -13.53 15.75
C GLN A 269 8.00 -14.71 16.01
N THR A 270 7.70 -14.90 17.28
CA THR A 270 6.65 -15.81 17.73
C THR A 270 5.92 -15.19 18.93
N ASN A 271 4.60 -15.25 18.94
CA ASN A 271 3.79 -14.77 20.05
C ASN A 271 2.34 -15.26 19.98
N ASN A 272 1.64 -15.24 21.12
CA ASN A 272 0.20 -15.46 21.23
C ASN A 272 -0.52 -14.28 21.90
N ILE A 273 0.01 -13.08 21.74
CA ILE A 273 -0.51 -11.84 22.31
C ILE A 273 -0.94 -10.83 21.25
N ASN A 274 -1.34 -11.35 20.10
CA ASN A 274 -1.86 -10.54 19.00
C ASN A 274 -0.87 -9.47 18.46
N GLU A 275 0.43 -9.58 18.71
CA GLU A 275 1.40 -8.64 18.16
C GLU A 275 1.82 -9.02 16.75
N GLN A 276 1.68 -8.08 15.84
CA GLN A 276 2.12 -8.21 14.45
C GLN A 276 3.19 -7.18 14.13
N ASN A 277 4.36 -7.64 13.69
CA ASN A 277 5.42 -6.77 13.18
C ASN A 277 5.39 -6.63 11.65
N PHE A 278 4.36 -7.17 10.98
CA PHE A 278 4.19 -7.22 9.54
C PHE A 278 2.84 -6.60 9.15
N ALA A 279 2.64 -6.27 7.88
CA ALA A 279 1.43 -5.60 7.44
C ALA A 279 0.18 -6.49 7.53
N ASN A 280 -0.95 -5.86 7.82
CA ASN A 280 -2.26 -6.52 7.86
C ASN A 280 -2.66 -7.18 6.52
N ASP A 281 -2.11 -6.73 5.39
CA ASP A 281 -2.40 -7.30 4.08
C ASP A 281 -1.90 -8.75 3.92
N ASP A 282 -0.87 -9.13 4.66
CA ASP A 282 -0.36 -10.51 4.68
C ASP A 282 -1.31 -11.45 5.43
N VAL A 283 -2.08 -10.92 6.39
CA VAL A 283 -3.07 -11.66 7.18
C VAL A 283 -4.45 -11.63 6.52
N ALA A 284 -4.82 -10.52 5.88
CA ALA A 284 -6.09 -10.37 5.18
C ALA A 284 -6.21 -11.33 3.97
N ALA A 285 -5.10 -11.61 3.27
CA ALA A 285 -5.07 -12.59 2.19
C ALA A 285 -5.38 -14.03 2.66
N MET A 286 -5.13 -14.34 3.94
CA MET A 286 -5.49 -15.63 4.53
C MET A 286 -6.95 -15.71 4.97
N GLN A 287 -7.58 -14.58 5.24
CA GLN A 287 -8.99 -14.54 5.69
C GLN A 287 -9.99 -14.66 4.55
N THR A 288 -9.56 -14.38 3.30
CA THR A 288 -10.44 -14.45 2.12
C THR A 288 -10.55 -15.84 1.51
N THR A 289 -9.81 -16.83 2.00
CA THR A 289 -9.72 -18.17 1.42
C THR A 289 -10.56 -19.25 2.11
N GLY A 290 -11.23 -18.91 3.21
CA GLY A 290 -12.25 -19.77 3.81
C GLY A 290 -13.60 -19.45 3.18
N GLY A 291 -14.14 -20.41 2.39
CA GLY A 291 -15.37 -20.30 1.64
C GLY A 291 -16.54 -19.73 2.45
N GLY A 292 -17.39 -19.06 1.79
CA GLY A 292 -18.58 -18.40 2.32
C GLY A 292 -18.46 -16.91 2.11
N GLY A 293 -18.74 -16.48 0.87
CA GLY A 293 -18.89 -15.09 0.55
C GLY A 293 -19.90 -14.44 1.49
N ARG A 294 -19.43 -13.79 2.55
CA ARG A 294 -20.18 -12.68 3.10
C ARG A 294 -20.28 -11.67 1.97
N GLY A 295 -21.35 -11.78 1.18
CA GLY A 295 -21.69 -10.89 0.10
C GLY A 295 -21.76 -9.46 0.60
N GLY A 296 -20.68 -8.78 0.45
CA GLY A 296 -20.45 -7.38 0.70
C GLY A 296 -19.50 -6.86 -0.34
N SER A 297 -19.84 -7.04 -1.61
CA SER A 297 -19.20 -6.33 -2.71
C SER A 297 -19.77 -4.93 -2.80
N GLY A 298 -19.64 -4.18 -1.73
CA GLY A 298 -19.80 -2.75 -1.74
C GLY A 298 -18.42 -2.16 -1.39
N GLY A 299 -17.73 -1.58 -2.36
CA GLY A 299 -16.50 -0.80 -2.14
C GLY A 299 -16.78 0.50 -1.39
N GLY A 300 -17.40 0.42 -0.21
CA GLY A 300 -17.41 1.49 0.76
C GLY A 300 -16.06 1.53 1.49
N PRO A 301 -15.57 2.68 1.93
CA PRO A 301 -14.40 2.74 2.78
C PRO A 301 -14.72 1.96 4.05
N ARG A 302 -14.13 0.79 4.22
CA ARG A 302 -14.07 0.10 5.49
C ARG A 302 -13.45 1.08 6.47
N GLY A 303 -14.26 1.60 7.41
CA GLY A 303 -13.74 2.37 8.54
C GLY A 303 -12.72 1.50 9.24
N GLY A 304 -11.45 1.71 8.91
CA GLY A 304 -10.35 1.03 9.53
C GLY A 304 -10.16 1.59 10.92
N ASN A 305 -10.20 0.73 11.90
CA ASN A 305 -10.01 1.07 13.30
C ASN A 305 -8.58 1.54 13.57
N SER A 306 -8.43 2.59 14.32
CA SER A 306 -7.21 3.34 14.60
C SER A 306 -6.09 2.49 15.22
N GLY A 307 -4.89 2.71 14.71
CA GLY A 307 -3.67 2.03 15.12
C GLY A 307 -3.25 2.18 16.58
N ASN A 308 -3.76 1.31 17.39
CA ASN A 308 -3.08 0.93 18.62
C ASN A 308 -2.02 -0.13 18.23
N PRO A 309 -0.72 0.03 18.60
CA PRO A 309 0.31 -0.97 18.33
C PRO A 309 0.03 -2.33 18.97
N PHE A 310 -0.97 -2.42 19.85
CA PHE A 310 -1.46 -3.64 20.49
C PHE A 310 -2.79 -4.12 19.92
N GLN A 311 -3.36 -3.42 18.94
CA GLN A 311 -4.60 -3.85 18.32
C GLN A 311 -4.30 -4.74 17.13
N THR A 312 -4.70 -5.97 17.22
CA THR A 312 -4.86 -6.89 16.11
C THR A 312 -5.88 -6.35 15.13
N SER A 313 -5.76 -6.81 13.91
CA SER A 313 -6.65 -6.50 12.81
C SER A 313 -8.09 -6.22 13.25
N SER A 314 -8.76 -5.32 12.59
CA SER A 314 -10.19 -4.97 12.75
C SER A 314 -11.18 -6.14 12.73
N SER A 315 -10.69 -7.38 12.68
CA SER A 315 -11.48 -8.61 12.67
C SER A 315 -11.65 -9.27 14.05
N GLY A 316 -10.99 -8.77 15.12
CA GLY A 316 -11.03 -9.41 16.45
C GLY A 316 -10.35 -10.78 16.49
N GLY A 317 -10.52 -11.50 17.62
CA GLY A 317 -9.95 -12.81 17.84
C GLY A 317 -8.60 -12.81 18.55
N ILE A 318 -8.18 -13.98 19.02
CA ILE A 318 -6.87 -14.21 19.64
C ILE A 318 -6.00 -14.93 18.62
N VAL A 319 -4.85 -14.35 18.28
CA VAL A 319 -3.97 -14.88 17.23
C VAL A 319 -2.63 -15.28 17.81
N THR A 320 -2.28 -16.54 17.58
CA THR A 320 -0.90 -17.04 17.75
C THR A 320 -0.18 -16.93 16.41
N THR A 321 0.99 -16.31 16.42
CA THR A 321 1.77 -16.05 15.21
C THR A 321 3.19 -16.56 15.34
N HIS A 322 3.67 -17.27 14.33
CA HIS A 322 5.07 -17.62 14.10
C HIS A 322 5.48 -17.08 12.75
N ALA A 323 6.52 -16.26 12.68
CA ALA A 323 6.90 -15.62 11.44
C ALA A 323 8.42 -15.50 11.29
N LEU A 324 8.90 -15.69 10.06
CA LEU A 324 10.29 -15.53 9.68
C LEU A 324 10.37 -14.76 8.35
N GLY A 325 11.23 -13.75 8.32
CA GLY A 325 11.47 -12.95 7.12
C GLY A 325 12.96 -12.79 6.84
N ILE A 326 13.34 -12.87 5.58
CA ILE A 326 14.69 -12.63 5.10
C ILE A 326 14.60 -11.60 3.98
N ASN A 327 15.45 -10.56 4.05
CA ASN A 327 15.61 -9.60 2.97
C ASN A 327 17.07 -9.51 2.58
N TYR A 328 17.34 -9.57 1.28
CA TYR A 328 18.67 -9.46 0.72
C TYR A 328 18.69 -8.51 -0.47
N SER A 329 19.65 -7.61 -0.51
CA SER A 329 19.92 -6.78 -1.69
C SER A 329 21.41 -6.62 -1.92
N ASP A 330 21.82 -6.61 -3.20
CA ASP A 330 23.20 -6.40 -3.61
C ASP A 330 23.29 -5.87 -5.04
N LYS A 331 24.45 -5.34 -5.38
CA LYS A 331 24.77 -4.92 -6.75
C LYS A 331 26.03 -5.63 -7.24
N TRP A 332 25.87 -6.45 -8.27
CA TRP A 332 26.94 -7.28 -8.81
C TRP A 332 27.53 -6.67 -10.08
N ALA A 333 28.86 -6.63 -10.15
CA ALA A 333 29.64 -6.12 -11.30
C ALA A 333 29.14 -4.76 -11.83
N ASN A 334 28.55 -3.91 -10.97
CA ASN A 334 27.95 -2.62 -11.32
C ASN A 334 26.85 -2.68 -12.40
N LYS A 335 26.45 -3.86 -12.84
CA LYS A 335 25.45 -4.08 -13.90
C LYS A 335 24.16 -4.74 -13.42
N VAL A 336 24.24 -5.61 -12.43
CA VAL A 336 23.09 -6.35 -11.95
C VAL A 336 22.76 -5.90 -10.54
N THR A 337 21.57 -5.34 -10.35
CA THR A 337 21.02 -5.03 -9.02
C THR A 337 19.99 -6.10 -8.66
N PHE A 338 20.23 -6.83 -7.59
CA PHE A 338 19.33 -7.80 -7.01
C PHE A 338 18.73 -7.27 -5.72
N GLN A 339 17.42 -7.41 -5.59
CA GLN A 339 16.66 -7.14 -4.36
C GLN A 339 15.68 -8.28 -4.19
N GLY A 340 15.68 -8.94 -3.05
CA GLY A 340 14.78 -10.07 -2.81
C GLY A 340 14.38 -10.18 -1.36
N SER A 341 13.17 -10.72 -1.12
CA SER A 341 12.68 -11.06 0.20
C SER A 341 11.94 -12.38 0.18
N ALA A 342 12.11 -13.14 1.25
CA ALA A 342 11.35 -14.34 1.55
C ALA A 342 10.70 -14.15 2.92
N PHE A 343 9.42 -14.46 3.01
CA PHE A 343 8.65 -14.32 4.21
C PHE A 343 7.75 -15.53 4.40
N GLY A 344 7.82 -16.17 5.58
CA GLY A 344 6.97 -17.28 5.96
C GLY A 344 6.26 -16.99 7.27
N SER A 345 4.99 -17.37 7.40
CA SER A 345 4.24 -17.29 8.65
C SER A 345 3.29 -18.44 8.82
N MET A 346 3.05 -18.79 10.09
CA MET A 346 2.00 -19.69 10.57
C MET A 346 1.18 -18.92 11.59
N ASN A 347 -0.13 -18.92 11.42
CA ASN A 347 -1.06 -18.25 12.32
C ASN A 347 -2.16 -19.20 12.74
N GLU A 348 -2.51 -19.15 14.01
CA GLU A 348 -3.70 -19.78 14.57
C GLU A 348 -4.57 -18.69 15.16
N THR A 349 -5.85 -18.67 14.81
CA THR A 349 -6.80 -17.64 15.22
C THR A 349 -8.02 -18.28 15.86
N ASP A 350 -8.28 -17.91 17.11
CA ASP A 350 -9.52 -18.23 17.81
C ASP A 350 -10.41 -16.99 17.83
N LEU A 351 -11.53 -17.06 17.14
CA LEU A 351 -12.46 -15.96 16.96
C LEU A 351 -13.84 -16.34 17.49
N VAL A 352 -14.33 -15.54 18.41
CA VAL A 352 -15.74 -15.54 18.85
C VAL A 352 -16.30 -14.17 18.50
N GLN A 353 -17.36 -14.13 17.72
CA GLN A 353 -17.92 -12.90 17.21
C GLN A 353 -19.44 -12.90 17.40
N SER A 354 -19.97 -11.77 17.86
CA SER A 354 -21.39 -11.50 17.90
C SER A 354 -21.70 -10.35 16.95
N THR A 355 -22.68 -10.56 16.10
CA THR A 355 -23.15 -9.57 15.12
C THR A 355 -24.61 -9.22 15.37
N PHE A 356 -24.89 -7.95 15.55
CA PHE A 356 -26.25 -7.40 15.48
C PHE A 356 -26.38 -6.64 14.17
N ARG A 357 -27.38 -6.96 13.36
CA ARG A 357 -27.62 -6.29 12.08
C ARG A 357 -29.06 -5.80 12.02
N GLN A 358 -29.23 -4.51 11.69
CA GLN A 358 -30.52 -3.89 11.41
C GLN A 358 -30.61 -3.64 9.91
N TYR A 359 -31.59 -4.24 9.29
CA TYR A 359 -31.89 -4.02 7.87
C TYR A 359 -32.73 -2.78 7.64
N THR A 360 -32.79 -2.34 6.38
CA THR A 360 -33.61 -1.20 5.95
C THR A 360 -35.11 -1.38 6.17
N PHE A 361 -35.55 -2.61 6.44
CA PHE A 361 -36.91 -2.94 6.85
C PHE A 361 -36.96 -3.23 8.35
N ASP A 362 -38.18 -3.43 8.88
CA ASP A 362 -38.35 -3.84 10.29
C ASP A 362 -37.95 -5.31 10.49
N GLN A 363 -36.64 -5.54 10.29
CA GLN A 363 -35.97 -6.82 10.36
C GLN A 363 -34.62 -6.70 11.05
N LYS A 364 -34.39 -7.58 12.00
CA LYS A 364 -33.13 -7.71 12.74
C LYS A 364 -32.50 -9.08 12.46
N TYR A 365 -31.19 -9.11 12.48
CA TYR A 365 -30.41 -10.36 12.42
C TYR A 365 -29.38 -10.37 13.53
N ASN A 366 -29.42 -11.40 14.34
CA ASN A 366 -28.42 -11.68 15.37
C ASN A 366 -27.63 -12.91 14.94
N GLU A 367 -26.32 -12.85 15.11
CA GLU A 367 -25.43 -13.96 14.78
C GLU A 367 -24.36 -14.14 15.84
N VAL A 368 -24.12 -15.37 16.24
CA VAL A 368 -22.94 -15.80 16.98
C VAL A 368 -22.10 -16.66 16.06
N TYR A 369 -20.84 -16.27 15.88
CA TYR A 369 -19.88 -16.93 15.02
C TYR A 369 -18.66 -17.34 15.83
N ASN A 370 -18.35 -18.64 15.87
CA ASN A 370 -17.17 -19.20 16.50
C ASN A 370 -16.29 -19.82 15.44
N ALA A 371 -15.01 -19.46 15.41
CA ALA A 371 -14.09 -19.98 14.40
C ALA A 371 -12.70 -20.26 14.98
N ASN A 372 -12.14 -21.41 14.63
CA ASN A 372 -10.71 -21.69 14.73
C ASN A 372 -10.14 -21.74 13.30
N LYS A 373 -9.11 -20.93 13.04
CA LYS A 373 -8.47 -20.83 11.73
C LYS A 373 -6.97 -21.03 11.86
N ASN A 374 -6.43 -21.97 11.12
CA ASN A 374 -5.02 -22.24 10.99
C ASN A 374 -4.57 -21.86 9.58
N GLY A 375 -3.53 -21.04 9.47
CA GLY A 375 -3.01 -20.58 8.18
C GLY A 375 -1.50 -20.65 8.12
N THR A 376 -0.98 -21.13 6.99
CA THR A 376 0.44 -21.08 6.66
C THR A 376 0.62 -20.27 5.38
N SER A 377 1.58 -19.36 5.36
CA SER A 377 1.90 -18.59 4.16
C SER A 377 3.39 -18.53 3.88
N LEU A 378 3.72 -18.51 2.59
CA LEU A 378 5.06 -18.25 2.08
C LEU A 378 4.95 -17.20 0.98
N LYS A 379 5.74 -16.13 1.10
CA LYS A 379 5.80 -15.03 0.14
C LYS A 379 7.25 -14.81 -0.30
N LEU A 380 7.48 -14.90 -1.60
CA LEU A 380 8.78 -14.66 -2.22
C LEU A 380 8.65 -13.51 -3.19
N ASN A 381 9.54 -12.51 -3.08
CA ASN A 381 9.59 -11.38 -3.99
C ASN A 381 11.02 -11.18 -4.43
N ALA A 382 11.22 -10.87 -5.70
CA ALA A 382 12.51 -10.43 -6.19
C ALA A 382 12.35 -9.30 -7.21
N LYS A 383 13.36 -8.45 -7.32
CA LYS A 383 13.53 -7.50 -8.40
C LYS A 383 14.97 -7.56 -8.87
N ILE A 384 15.16 -7.92 -10.13
CA ILE A 384 16.45 -8.01 -10.79
C ILE A 384 16.50 -6.94 -11.86
N THR A 385 17.43 -6.01 -11.74
CA THR A 385 17.68 -5.00 -12.77
C THR A 385 19.02 -5.28 -13.40
N TYR A 386 19.04 -5.53 -14.69
CA TYR A 386 20.25 -5.73 -15.47
C TYR A 386 20.44 -4.55 -16.41
N ASP A 387 21.43 -3.71 -16.13
CA ASP A 387 21.86 -2.62 -16.96
C ASP A 387 22.87 -3.18 -17.98
N ILE A 388 22.39 -3.50 -19.19
CA ILE A 388 23.21 -4.04 -20.29
C ILE A 388 24.28 -3.01 -20.63
N ASP A 389 23.83 -1.78 -20.86
CA ASP A 389 24.63 -0.59 -21.07
C ASP A 389 23.88 0.69 -20.63
N SER A 390 24.39 1.86 -20.99
CA SER A 390 23.75 3.17 -20.66
C SER A 390 22.43 3.43 -21.41
N PHE A 391 22.10 2.63 -22.40
CA PHE A 391 20.92 2.78 -23.26
C PHE A 391 19.87 1.69 -23.04
N GLN A 392 20.27 0.53 -22.51
CA GLN A 392 19.41 -0.65 -22.44
C GLN A 392 19.42 -1.26 -21.05
N SER A 393 18.27 -1.66 -20.58
CA SER A 393 18.14 -2.42 -19.34
C SER A 393 16.95 -3.37 -19.39
N ILE A 394 17.08 -4.45 -18.62
CA ILE A 394 16.04 -5.43 -18.37
C ILE A 394 15.72 -5.40 -16.88
N ILE A 395 14.43 -5.37 -16.57
CA ILE A 395 13.93 -5.51 -15.21
C ILE A 395 13.05 -6.74 -15.16
N TYR A 396 13.32 -7.62 -14.21
CA TYR A 396 12.52 -8.80 -13.95
C TYR A 396 12.05 -8.79 -12.49
N THR A 397 10.73 -8.88 -12.30
CA THR A 397 10.12 -8.79 -10.96
C THR A 397 9.17 -9.98 -10.76
N PRO A 398 9.70 -11.15 -10.34
CA PRO A 398 8.88 -12.29 -9.95
C PRO A 398 8.35 -12.14 -8.53
N THR A 399 7.10 -12.55 -8.30
CA THR A 399 6.51 -12.73 -6.99
C THR A 399 5.80 -14.07 -6.92
N TYR A 400 5.97 -14.78 -5.81
CA TYR A 400 5.30 -16.04 -5.53
C TYR A 400 4.69 -15.98 -4.14
N ASN A 401 3.39 -16.30 -4.05
CA ASN A 401 2.71 -16.43 -2.78
C ASN A 401 2.05 -17.80 -2.74
N TYR A 402 2.23 -18.48 -1.62
CA TYR A 402 1.57 -19.73 -1.29
C TYR A 402 0.85 -19.55 0.05
N GLY A 403 -0.37 -20.01 0.13
CA GLY A 403 -1.16 -20.04 1.34
C GLY A 403 -1.88 -21.36 1.47
N TYR A 404 -1.83 -21.94 2.66
CA TYR A 404 -2.68 -23.04 3.07
C TYR A 404 -3.50 -22.58 4.28
N SER A 405 -4.79 -22.88 4.28
CA SER A 405 -5.67 -22.57 5.40
C SER A 405 -6.57 -23.72 5.74
N LYS A 406 -6.76 -23.93 7.04
CA LYS A 406 -7.76 -24.83 7.59
C LYS A 406 -8.62 -24.05 8.56
N SER A 407 -9.93 -24.13 8.40
CA SER A 407 -10.87 -23.40 9.23
C SER A 407 -12.04 -24.28 9.64
N ASN A 408 -12.39 -24.18 10.92
CA ASN A 408 -13.56 -24.81 11.48
C ASN A 408 -14.42 -23.70 12.08
N TYR A 409 -15.68 -23.60 11.71
CA TYR A 409 -16.54 -22.59 12.29
C TYR A 409 -17.97 -23.07 12.49
N LEU A 410 -18.57 -22.50 13.50
CA LEU A 410 -19.95 -22.67 13.88
C LEU A 410 -20.62 -21.32 13.84
N THR A 411 -21.73 -21.22 13.14
CA THR A 411 -22.55 -20.02 13.06
C THR A 411 -23.95 -20.34 13.54
N ASN A 412 -24.45 -19.54 14.46
CA ASN A 412 -25.83 -19.53 14.88
C ASN A 412 -26.44 -18.17 14.55
N GLY A 413 -27.36 -18.11 13.61
CA GLY A 413 -28.01 -16.90 13.12
C GLY A 413 -29.50 -16.92 13.37
N GLN A 414 -30.09 -15.77 13.68
CA GLN A 414 -31.50 -15.60 13.97
C GLN A 414 -32.06 -14.35 13.30
N ILE A 415 -33.19 -14.49 12.62
CA ILE A 415 -33.91 -13.38 11.99
C ILE A 415 -35.20 -13.10 12.76
N PHE A 416 -35.40 -11.82 13.09
CA PHE A 416 -36.58 -11.29 13.71
C PHE A 416 -37.27 -10.31 12.77
N ILE A 417 -38.59 -10.40 12.65
CA ILE A 417 -39.44 -9.43 11.97
C ILE A 417 -40.46 -8.96 12.98
N SER A 418 -40.57 -7.64 13.20
CA SER A 418 -41.46 -7.05 14.22
C SER A 418 -41.28 -7.73 15.58
N GLU A 419 -40.03 -7.93 16.01
CA GLU A 419 -39.56 -8.58 17.26
C GLU A 419 -39.94 -10.08 17.36
N ALA A 420 -40.58 -10.67 16.39
CA ALA A 420 -40.89 -12.11 16.38
C ALA A 420 -39.78 -12.91 15.65
N LEU A 421 -39.25 -13.96 16.26
CA LEU A 421 -38.36 -14.90 15.60
C LEU A 421 -39.07 -15.56 14.42
N LYS A 422 -38.48 -15.45 13.22
CA LYS A 422 -39.03 -16.02 11.99
C LYS A 422 -38.22 -17.16 11.45
N SER A 423 -36.93 -17.02 11.49
CA SER A 423 -36.01 -18.08 11.00
C SER A 423 -34.75 -18.11 11.80
N SER A 424 -34.13 -19.28 11.91
CA SER A 424 -32.79 -19.45 12.45
C SER A 424 -32.00 -20.42 11.60
N ASN A 425 -30.67 -20.25 11.63
CA ASN A 425 -29.76 -21.24 11.07
C ASN A 425 -28.65 -21.61 12.04
N ASP A 426 -28.33 -22.90 12.05
CA ASP A 426 -27.13 -23.45 12.66
C ASP A 426 -26.27 -24.04 11.55
N THR A 427 -25.08 -23.49 11.40
CA THR A 427 -24.18 -23.89 10.32
C THR A 427 -22.84 -24.33 10.90
N ARG A 428 -22.41 -25.53 10.56
CA ARG A 428 -21.09 -26.04 10.88
C ARG A 428 -20.32 -26.24 9.59
N ILE A 429 -19.17 -25.60 9.48
CA ILE A 429 -18.32 -25.67 8.29
C ILE A 429 -16.89 -26.03 8.69
N ASN A 430 -16.35 -27.05 8.02
CA ASN A 430 -14.95 -27.42 8.05
C ASN A 430 -14.40 -27.23 6.63
N SER A 431 -13.48 -26.32 6.47
CA SER A 431 -12.89 -26.03 5.17
C SER A 431 -11.37 -26.08 5.26
N ASP A 432 -10.75 -26.69 4.29
CA ASP A 432 -9.31 -26.58 4.06
C ASP A 432 -9.06 -26.24 2.59
N GLY A 433 -8.00 -25.50 2.35
CA GLY A 433 -7.73 -25.02 1.00
C GLY A 433 -6.35 -24.47 0.82
N MET A 434 -5.93 -24.52 -0.43
CA MET A 434 -4.64 -24.05 -0.89
C MET A 434 -4.83 -22.92 -1.90
N ASN A 435 -4.04 -21.85 -1.73
CA ASN A 435 -3.99 -20.73 -2.66
C ASN A 435 -2.57 -20.51 -3.12
N THR A 436 -2.40 -20.36 -4.41
CA THR A 436 -1.11 -20.07 -5.02
C THR A 436 -1.26 -18.89 -5.96
N THR A 437 -0.37 -17.92 -5.85
CA THR A 437 -0.26 -16.83 -6.84
C THR A 437 1.17 -16.69 -7.30
N PHE A 438 1.32 -16.52 -8.58
CA PHE A 438 2.61 -16.29 -9.21
C PHE A 438 2.48 -15.16 -10.22
N ASN A 439 3.22 -14.07 -10.00
CA ASN A 439 3.26 -12.93 -10.91
C ASN A 439 4.67 -12.70 -11.39
N ASN A 440 4.82 -12.54 -12.69
CA ASN A 440 6.07 -12.20 -13.35
C ASN A 440 5.90 -10.91 -14.13
N GLU A 441 6.74 -9.94 -13.88
CA GLU A 441 6.87 -8.78 -14.75
C GLU A 441 8.25 -8.77 -15.37
N LEU A 442 8.30 -8.75 -16.68
CA LEU A 442 9.52 -8.57 -17.47
C LEU A 442 9.40 -7.27 -18.26
N MET A 443 10.33 -6.35 -18.06
CA MET A 443 10.38 -5.07 -18.76
C MET A 443 11.73 -4.91 -19.45
N TYR A 444 11.69 -4.67 -20.75
CA TYR A 444 12.84 -4.24 -21.55
C TYR A 444 12.72 -2.75 -21.85
N ARG A 445 13.81 -2.01 -21.70
CA ARG A 445 13.88 -0.58 -21.94
C ARG A 445 15.06 -0.26 -22.83
N LEU A 446 14.80 0.54 -23.88
CA LEU A 446 15.79 0.93 -24.88
C LEU A 446 15.69 2.43 -25.14
N ARG A 447 16.79 3.15 -24.98
CA ARG A 447 16.95 4.53 -25.41
C ARG A 447 17.59 4.54 -26.80
N LEU A 448 16.85 4.96 -27.82
CA LEU A 448 17.26 4.91 -29.23
C LEU A 448 18.21 6.05 -29.60
N ASN A 449 18.11 7.19 -28.88
CA ASN A 449 19.02 8.31 -29.07
C ASN A 449 19.19 9.16 -27.80
N ARG A 450 20.10 10.11 -27.82
CA ARG A 450 20.37 11.03 -26.71
C ARG A 450 19.25 12.08 -26.51
N ASN A 451 18.41 12.31 -27.52
CA ASN A 451 17.32 13.29 -27.45
C ASN A 451 16.08 12.78 -26.73
N GLY A 452 16.09 11.52 -26.24
CA GLY A 452 15.00 10.96 -25.43
C GLY A 452 14.06 10.03 -26.20
N ARG A 453 14.27 9.81 -27.55
CA ARG A 453 13.52 8.75 -28.27
C ARG A 453 13.77 7.43 -27.60
N SER A 454 12.71 6.74 -27.18
CA SER A 454 12.83 5.51 -26.43
C SER A 454 11.71 4.53 -26.76
N PHE A 455 12.03 3.27 -26.58
CA PHE A 455 11.13 2.14 -26.70
C PHE A 455 11.13 1.35 -25.39
N SER A 456 9.98 0.84 -25.00
CA SER A 456 9.88 -0.15 -23.93
C SER A 456 8.85 -1.20 -24.25
N ALA A 457 9.12 -2.42 -23.80
CA ALA A 457 8.20 -3.53 -23.85
C ALA A 457 8.07 -4.13 -22.46
N ARG A 458 6.85 -4.38 -22.01
CA ARG A 458 6.54 -5.00 -20.74
C ARG A 458 5.62 -6.19 -20.96
N ILE A 459 5.92 -7.30 -20.34
CA ILE A 459 5.06 -8.47 -20.27
C ILE A 459 4.82 -8.74 -18.79
N ASN A 460 3.55 -8.80 -18.41
CA ASN A 460 3.13 -9.20 -17.10
C ASN A 460 2.31 -10.48 -17.23
N GLN A 461 2.74 -11.53 -16.54
CA GLN A 461 2.05 -12.81 -16.42
C GLN A 461 1.62 -12.98 -14.98
N ALA A 462 0.33 -13.21 -14.75
CA ALA A 462 -0.22 -13.57 -13.46
C ALA A 462 -0.91 -14.92 -13.55
N TYR A 463 -0.68 -15.76 -12.54
CA TYR A 463 -1.36 -17.00 -12.32
C TYR A 463 -1.85 -17.04 -10.88
N SER A 464 -3.09 -17.43 -10.66
CA SER A 464 -3.58 -17.76 -9.34
C SER A 464 -4.44 -19.01 -9.37
N SER A 465 -4.32 -19.84 -8.32
CA SER A 465 -5.21 -20.94 -8.06
C SER A 465 -5.76 -20.87 -6.65
N SER A 466 -7.02 -21.27 -6.48
CA SER A 466 -7.69 -21.39 -5.18
C SER A 466 -8.47 -22.70 -5.20
N LEU A 467 -8.11 -23.60 -4.29
CA LEU A 467 -8.56 -24.98 -4.25
C LEU A 467 -9.11 -25.33 -2.85
N PRO A 468 -10.24 -24.77 -2.42
CA PRO A 468 -10.88 -25.12 -1.16
C PRO A 468 -11.74 -26.37 -1.31
N THR A 469 -11.68 -27.23 -0.27
CA THR A 469 -12.63 -28.30 -0.01
C THR A 469 -13.37 -27.99 1.27
N THR A 470 -14.69 -28.03 1.25
CA THR A 470 -15.53 -27.60 2.37
C THR A 470 -16.57 -28.67 2.68
N ASN A 471 -16.56 -29.18 3.90
CA ASN A 471 -17.66 -29.97 4.46
C ASN A 471 -18.56 -29.03 5.26
N GLN A 472 -19.84 -29.02 4.94
CA GLN A 472 -20.81 -28.15 5.63
C GLN A 472 -22.07 -28.91 6.02
N ILE A 473 -22.55 -28.59 7.22
CA ILE A 473 -23.85 -29.04 7.76
C ILE A 473 -24.65 -27.77 7.99
N LEU A 474 -25.75 -27.66 7.29
CA LEU A 474 -26.64 -26.48 7.28
C LEU A 474 -27.99 -26.91 7.84
N MET A 475 -28.37 -26.40 9.02
CA MET A 475 -29.68 -26.61 9.59
C MET A 475 -30.41 -25.27 9.59
N THR A 476 -31.55 -25.22 8.92
CA THR A 476 -32.41 -24.02 8.87
C THR A 476 -33.75 -24.34 9.46
N THR A 477 -34.17 -23.51 10.41
CA THR A 477 -35.49 -23.61 11.03
C THR A 477 -36.32 -22.38 10.64
N THR A 478 -37.47 -22.59 10.06
CA THR A 478 -38.43 -21.53 9.74
C THR A 478 -39.64 -21.64 10.63
N ILE A 479 -40.09 -20.54 11.21
CA ILE A 479 -41.22 -20.43 12.12
C ILE A 479 -42.29 -19.54 11.45
N ASP A 480 -43.26 -20.19 10.80
CA ASP A 480 -44.43 -19.53 10.25
C ASP A 480 -45.70 -20.17 10.84
N SER A 481 -46.68 -20.59 10.08
CA SER A 481 -47.86 -21.31 10.53
C SER A 481 -47.56 -22.73 11.05
N ALA A 482 -46.40 -23.30 10.64
CA ALA A 482 -45.82 -24.54 11.17
C ALA A 482 -44.28 -24.38 11.26
N THR A 483 -43.61 -25.09 12.17
CA THR A 483 -42.17 -25.13 12.23
C THR A 483 -41.63 -26.11 11.18
N LEU A 484 -40.85 -25.61 10.24
CA LEU A 484 -40.15 -26.41 9.22
C LEU A 484 -38.64 -26.44 9.55
N ILE A 485 -38.03 -27.62 9.58
CA ILE A 485 -36.60 -27.82 9.75
C ILE A 485 -36.05 -28.45 8.48
N MET A 486 -35.07 -27.78 7.87
CA MET A 486 -34.28 -28.29 6.74
C MET A 486 -32.89 -28.60 7.23
N LEU A 487 -32.35 -29.75 6.86
CA LEU A 487 -31.01 -30.20 7.19
C LEU A 487 -30.33 -30.66 5.91
N ASP A 488 -29.25 -29.97 5.56
CA ASP A 488 -28.42 -30.29 4.40
C ASP A 488 -27.00 -30.64 4.86
N GLN A 489 -26.44 -31.70 4.35
CA GLN A 489 -25.05 -32.11 4.56
C GLN A 489 -24.35 -32.15 3.20
N GLN A 490 -23.37 -31.32 3.04
CA GLN A 490 -22.75 -31.06 1.74
C GLN A 490 -21.22 -31.14 1.82
N LEU A 491 -20.62 -31.72 0.78
CA LEU A 491 -19.22 -31.54 0.46
C LEU A 491 -19.10 -30.63 -0.76
N VAL A 492 -18.39 -29.53 -0.61
CA VAL A 492 -18.17 -28.54 -1.69
C VAL A 492 -16.70 -28.55 -2.08
N GLU A 493 -16.42 -28.90 -3.32
CA GLU A 493 -15.11 -28.75 -3.95
C GLU A 493 -15.16 -27.57 -4.90
N SER A 494 -14.22 -26.64 -4.76
CA SER A 494 -14.17 -25.45 -5.61
C SER A 494 -12.77 -25.24 -6.14
N ASN A 495 -12.57 -25.45 -7.44
CA ASN A 495 -11.32 -25.24 -8.13
C ASN A 495 -11.41 -23.97 -8.97
N ASN A 496 -10.58 -22.99 -8.68
CA ASN A 496 -10.55 -21.73 -9.39
C ASN A 496 -9.14 -21.43 -9.88
N TYR A 497 -8.98 -21.31 -11.20
CA TYR A 497 -7.71 -21.01 -11.85
C TYR A 497 -7.83 -19.72 -12.66
N ASN A 498 -7.00 -18.74 -12.32
CA ASN A 498 -6.93 -17.50 -13.06
C ASN A 498 -5.57 -17.37 -13.74
N ARG A 499 -5.56 -17.07 -15.02
CA ARG A 499 -4.37 -16.78 -15.82
C ARG A 499 -4.54 -15.42 -16.48
N SER A 500 -3.56 -14.56 -16.35
CA SER A 500 -3.60 -13.23 -16.97
C SER A 500 -2.27 -12.93 -17.64
N TYR A 501 -2.34 -12.47 -18.88
CA TYR A 501 -1.19 -12.03 -19.66
C TYR A 501 -1.45 -10.62 -20.15
N VAL A 502 -0.57 -9.70 -19.81
CA VAL A 502 -0.64 -8.31 -20.25
C VAL A 502 0.65 -7.95 -20.95
N GLY A 503 0.55 -7.68 -22.25
CA GLY A 503 1.64 -7.14 -23.05
C GLY A 503 1.45 -5.64 -23.24
N GLU A 504 2.49 -4.85 -23.04
CA GLU A 504 2.47 -3.41 -23.26
C GLU A 504 3.73 -2.99 -24.00
N VAL A 505 3.55 -2.21 -25.06
CA VAL A 505 4.64 -1.58 -25.78
C VAL A 505 4.41 -0.07 -25.80
N ASN A 506 5.50 0.69 -25.58
CA ASN A 506 5.47 2.13 -25.60
C ASN A 506 6.61 2.65 -26.47
N PHE A 507 6.27 3.59 -27.34
CA PHE A 507 7.24 4.31 -28.15
C PHE A 507 7.11 5.81 -27.86
N ILE A 508 8.21 6.43 -27.48
CA ILE A 508 8.28 7.85 -27.16
C ILE A 508 9.06 8.57 -28.22
N GLU A 509 8.41 9.51 -28.88
CA GLU A 509 8.99 10.42 -29.84
C GLU A 509 9.09 11.83 -29.25
N PRO A 510 10.27 12.34 -28.91
CA PRO A 510 10.46 13.73 -28.61
C PRO A 510 10.26 14.58 -29.87
N LEU A 511 9.29 15.47 -29.86
CA LEU A 511 9.07 16.46 -30.92
C LEU A 511 10.09 17.59 -30.80
N ASP A 512 10.35 18.02 -29.58
CA ASP A 512 11.38 18.99 -29.21
C ASP A 512 11.84 18.75 -27.73
N LYS A 513 12.50 19.74 -27.12
CA LYS A 513 13.00 19.63 -25.73
C LYS A 513 11.90 19.62 -24.67
N GLU A 514 10.72 20.14 -24.99
CA GLU A 514 9.59 20.30 -24.09
C GLU A 514 8.43 19.38 -24.44
N ASN A 515 8.28 19.03 -25.73
CA ASN A 515 7.15 18.30 -26.26
C ASN A 515 7.52 16.86 -26.66
N SER A 516 6.66 15.91 -26.33
CA SER A 516 6.80 14.53 -26.76
C SER A 516 5.44 13.89 -27.04
N LEU A 517 5.45 12.96 -27.97
CA LEU A 517 4.32 12.11 -28.31
C LEU A 517 4.63 10.69 -27.85
N VAL A 518 3.68 10.04 -27.22
CA VAL A 518 3.80 8.63 -26.81
C VAL A 518 2.71 7.83 -27.48
N VAL A 519 3.12 6.80 -28.21
CA VAL A 519 2.22 5.79 -28.75
C VAL A 519 2.36 4.54 -27.90
N SER A 520 1.25 4.08 -27.35
CA SER A 520 1.20 2.89 -26.51
C SER A 520 0.19 1.89 -27.04
N TYR A 521 0.48 0.63 -26.88
CA TYR A 521 -0.46 -0.45 -27.15
C TYR A 521 -0.42 -1.44 -25.99
N ASN A 522 -1.60 -1.72 -25.42
CA ASN A 522 -1.77 -2.71 -24.36
C ASN A 522 -2.68 -3.82 -24.87
N TYR A 523 -2.23 -5.06 -24.69
CA TYR A 523 -2.98 -6.26 -25.00
C TYR A 523 -3.13 -7.09 -23.73
N THR A 524 -4.36 -7.44 -23.38
CA THR A 524 -4.68 -8.22 -22.19
C THR A 524 -5.44 -9.47 -22.57
N ILE A 525 -5.03 -10.60 -22.01
CA ILE A 525 -5.74 -11.88 -22.04
C ILE A 525 -5.93 -12.31 -20.59
N LYS A 526 -7.16 -12.67 -20.22
CA LYS A 526 -7.47 -13.30 -18.92
C LYS A 526 -8.32 -14.53 -19.17
N ASN A 527 -7.93 -15.64 -18.58
CA ASN A 527 -8.67 -16.90 -18.60
C ASN A 527 -8.95 -17.30 -17.16
N ASN A 528 -10.20 -17.59 -16.86
CA ASN A 528 -10.64 -18.00 -15.55
C ASN A 528 -11.47 -19.27 -15.67
N ASP A 529 -10.91 -20.37 -15.18
CA ASP A 529 -11.56 -21.69 -15.16
C ASP A 529 -12.10 -21.91 -13.74
N ILE A 530 -13.38 -22.15 -13.63
CA ILE A 530 -14.09 -22.35 -12.35
C ILE A 530 -14.81 -23.70 -12.41
N GLU A 531 -14.51 -24.51 -11.45
CA GLU A 531 -15.24 -25.74 -11.18
C GLU A 531 -15.70 -25.71 -9.72
N LYS A 532 -17.01 -25.59 -9.47
CA LYS A 532 -17.62 -25.80 -8.17
C LYS A 532 -18.54 -27.00 -8.25
N LYS A 533 -18.25 -28.02 -7.46
CA LYS A 533 -19.07 -29.22 -7.30
C LYS A 533 -19.54 -29.32 -5.87
N THR A 534 -20.85 -29.38 -5.67
CA THR A 534 -21.48 -29.58 -4.38
C THR A 534 -22.14 -30.98 -4.40
N TYR A 535 -21.76 -31.81 -3.46
CA TYR A 535 -22.29 -33.17 -3.30
C TYR A 535 -23.20 -33.23 -2.08
N ASP A 536 -24.37 -33.80 -2.21
CA ASP A 536 -25.13 -34.26 -1.04
C ASP A 536 -24.44 -35.46 -0.42
N VAL A 537 -24.00 -35.32 0.81
CA VAL A 537 -23.34 -36.37 1.59
C VAL A 537 -24.18 -36.78 2.80
N SER A 538 -25.49 -36.51 2.76
CA SER A 538 -26.43 -36.99 3.76
C SER A 538 -26.38 -38.53 3.84
N ASN A 539 -26.58 -39.09 5.03
CA ASN A 539 -26.53 -40.52 5.28
C ASN A 539 -25.17 -41.18 4.97
N ASP A 540 -24.06 -40.49 5.23
CA ASP A 540 -22.68 -40.99 5.02
C ASP A 540 -22.37 -41.45 3.57
N GLN A 541 -23.03 -40.84 2.59
CA GLN A 541 -22.75 -41.07 1.18
C GLN A 541 -21.39 -40.52 0.78
N SER A 542 -20.62 -41.30 0.05
CA SER A 542 -19.38 -40.80 -0.56
C SER A 542 -19.67 -39.90 -1.75
N PRO A 543 -18.86 -38.87 -1.99
CA PRO A 543 -18.99 -38.00 -3.15
C PRO A 543 -18.90 -38.80 -4.45
N ASN A 544 -19.90 -38.70 -5.32
CA ASN A 544 -19.93 -39.29 -6.64
C ASN A 544 -20.85 -38.50 -7.57
N GLU A 545 -20.83 -38.76 -8.87
CA GLU A 545 -21.61 -38.03 -9.84
C GLU A 545 -23.14 -38.13 -9.62
N GLY A 546 -23.60 -39.22 -8.98
CA GLY A 546 -25.01 -39.47 -8.73
C GLY A 546 -25.61 -38.60 -7.60
N ASN A 547 -24.76 -38.03 -6.74
CA ASN A 547 -25.19 -37.18 -5.64
C ASN A 547 -24.71 -35.70 -5.77
N ILE A 548 -24.35 -35.27 -7.01
CA ILE A 548 -24.07 -33.88 -7.29
C ILE A 548 -25.35 -33.05 -7.24
N GLU A 549 -25.34 -32.01 -6.42
CA GLU A 549 -26.36 -30.96 -6.36
C GLU A 549 -26.23 -30.05 -7.58
N GLN A 550 -27.03 -30.29 -8.62
CA GLN A 550 -26.94 -29.59 -9.91
C GLN A 550 -27.13 -28.07 -9.76
N ASN A 551 -28.05 -27.65 -8.90
CA ASN A 551 -28.34 -26.23 -8.69
C ASN A 551 -27.25 -25.48 -7.89
N LEU A 552 -26.38 -26.20 -7.18
CA LEU A 552 -25.29 -25.68 -6.37
C LEU A 552 -23.92 -25.91 -7.02
N SER A 553 -23.89 -26.53 -8.20
CA SER A 553 -22.69 -26.91 -8.93
C SER A 553 -22.58 -26.19 -10.26
N ASN A 554 -21.34 -25.84 -10.64
CA ASN A 554 -21.09 -25.05 -11.83
C ASN A 554 -19.68 -25.34 -12.39
N VAL A 555 -19.58 -25.52 -13.70
CA VAL A 555 -18.30 -25.53 -14.42
C VAL A 555 -18.39 -24.46 -15.50
N THR A 556 -17.50 -23.48 -15.44
CA THR A 556 -17.55 -22.31 -16.30
C THR A 556 -16.13 -21.85 -16.65
N ASP A 557 -15.90 -21.59 -17.93
CA ASP A 557 -14.69 -20.98 -18.45
C ASP A 557 -15.01 -19.54 -18.84
N ASN A 558 -14.23 -18.57 -18.36
CA ASN A 558 -14.41 -17.16 -18.67
C ASN A 558 -13.14 -16.62 -19.32
N ASP A 559 -13.28 -16.12 -20.53
CA ASP A 559 -12.22 -15.52 -21.31
C ASP A 559 -12.46 -14.02 -21.50
N TYR A 560 -11.47 -13.22 -21.19
CA TYR A 560 -11.47 -11.79 -21.44
C TYR A 560 -10.26 -11.40 -22.24
N THR A 561 -10.49 -10.77 -23.40
CA THR A 561 -9.43 -10.17 -24.22
C THR A 561 -9.67 -8.68 -24.38
N SER A 562 -8.59 -7.89 -24.38
CA SER A 562 -8.69 -6.46 -24.55
C SER A 562 -7.52 -5.91 -25.36
N HIS A 563 -7.85 -5.02 -26.30
CA HIS A 563 -6.92 -4.26 -27.14
C HIS A 563 -7.06 -2.79 -26.81
N ARG A 564 -5.96 -2.11 -26.41
CA ARG A 564 -6.01 -0.71 -26.03
C ARG A 564 -4.85 0.07 -26.65
N PRO A 565 -4.97 0.55 -27.90
CA PRO A 565 -4.11 1.60 -28.44
C PRO A 565 -4.36 2.92 -27.66
N LYS A 566 -3.29 3.67 -27.41
CA LYS A 566 -3.35 4.95 -26.72
C LYS A 566 -2.34 5.92 -27.32
N LEU A 567 -2.77 7.16 -27.52
CA LEU A 567 -1.95 8.28 -27.91
C LEU A 567 -1.87 9.28 -26.75
N ASP A 568 -0.68 9.73 -26.42
CA ASP A 568 -0.44 10.60 -25.27
C ASP A 568 0.49 11.74 -25.72
N TYR A 569 0.02 12.98 -25.62
CA TYR A 569 0.81 14.19 -25.81
C TYR A 569 1.30 14.70 -24.45
N ARG A 570 2.58 15.03 -24.36
CA ARG A 570 3.23 15.48 -23.14
C ARG A 570 4.04 16.73 -23.36
N PHE A 571 3.79 17.71 -22.49
CA PHE A 571 4.52 18.96 -22.42
C PHE A 571 5.26 19.03 -21.07
N LYS A 572 6.57 19.28 -21.09
CA LYS A 572 7.41 19.31 -19.90
C LYS A 572 8.32 20.52 -19.88
N ARG A 573 8.10 21.38 -18.91
CA ARG A 573 9.01 22.45 -18.49
C ARG A 573 9.50 22.20 -17.08
N LYS A 574 10.54 22.95 -16.64
CA LYS A 574 11.12 22.83 -15.30
C LYS A 574 10.08 22.88 -14.18
N GLU A 575 9.08 23.73 -14.35
CA GLU A 575 8.09 24.04 -13.31
C GLU A 575 6.68 23.52 -13.64
N PHE A 576 6.42 23.19 -14.91
CA PHE A 576 5.10 22.81 -15.38
C PHE A 576 5.16 21.59 -16.31
N ASN A 577 4.44 20.53 -15.92
CA ASN A 577 4.26 19.34 -16.74
C ASN A 577 2.77 19.13 -17.00
N PHE A 578 2.43 18.89 -18.25
CA PHE A 578 1.09 18.59 -18.70
C PHE A 578 1.12 17.32 -19.54
N SER A 579 0.12 16.46 -19.38
CA SER A 579 -0.13 15.36 -20.33
C SER A 579 -1.62 15.26 -20.61
N ALA A 580 -1.94 14.89 -21.84
CA ALA A 580 -3.28 14.54 -22.28
C ALA A 580 -3.21 13.31 -23.17
N SER A 581 -4.02 12.32 -22.89
CA SER A 581 -4.05 11.09 -23.68
C SER A 581 -5.46 10.65 -24.01
N LEU A 582 -5.58 9.94 -25.12
CA LEU A 582 -6.81 9.27 -25.54
C LEU A 582 -6.47 7.81 -25.86
N GLY A 583 -7.11 6.91 -25.13
CA GLY A 583 -7.12 5.49 -25.40
C GLY A 583 -8.44 5.05 -26.01
N TYR A 584 -8.39 4.11 -26.93
CA TYR A 584 -9.54 3.36 -27.38
C TYR A 584 -9.40 1.93 -26.90
N GLN A 585 -10.40 1.40 -26.24
CA GLN A 585 -10.41 0.02 -25.77
C GLN A 585 -11.50 -0.77 -26.45
N TYR A 586 -11.11 -1.84 -27.13
CA TYR A 586 -11.98 -2.91 -27.60
C TYR A 586 -11.75 -4.13 -26.73
N SER A 587 -12.80 -4.69 -26.15
CA SER A 587 -12.70 -5.89 -25.30
C SER A 587 -13.83 -6.87 -25.60
N LEU A 588 -13.50 -8.15 -25.44
CA LEU A 588 -14.39 -9.28 -25.64
C LEU A 588 -14.40 -10.12 -24.36
N LEU A 589 -15.57 -10.33 -23.79
CA LEU A 589 -15.84 -11.23 -22.67
C LEU A 589 -16.64 -12.41 -23.18
N LYS A 590 -16.13 -13.62 -22.97
CA LYS A 590 -16.82 -14.88 -23.21
C LYS A 590 -16.97 -15.61 -21.89
N SER A 591 -18.09 -16.24 -21.70
CA SER A 591 -18.38 -17.09 -20.53
C SER A 591 -19.10 -18.32 -21.03
N ASP A 592 -18.43 -19.45 -20.98
CA ASP A 592 -18.91 -20.74 -21.48
C ASP A 592 -19.12 -21.67 -20.29
N ARG A 593 -20.37 -21.94 -19.94
CA ARG A 593 -20.76 -22.86 -18.89
C ARG A 593 -21.04 -24.23 -19.52
N THR A 594 -20.40 -25.28 -18.98
CA THR A 594 -20.56 -26.67 -19.43
C THR A 594 -21.41 -27.50 -18.47
N TYR A 595 -21.54 -27.08 -17.21
CA TYR A 595 -22.35 -27.78 -16.19
C TYR A 595 -23.13 -26.75 -15.34
N PRO A 596 -24.37 -27.02 -14.87
CA PRO A 596 -25.21 -28.23 -15.10
C PRO A 596 -25.83 -28.28 -16.49
N THR A 597 -25.94 -27.18 -17.18
CA THR A 597 -26.46 -27.07 -18.54
C THR A 597 -25.54 -26.20 -19.38
N GLU A 598 -25.33 -26.55 -20.63
CA GLU A 598 -24.53 -25.73 -21.53
C GLU A 598 -25.17 -24.35 -21.73
N ALA A 599 -24.38 -23.33 -21.58
CA ALA A 599 -24.76 -21.94 -21.83
C ALA A 599 -23.53 -21.10 -22.19
N ALA A 600 -23.62 -20.32 -23.25
CA ALA A 600 -22.56 -19.44 -23.69
C ALA A 600 -23.05 -17.99 -23.74
N VAL A 601 -22.22 -17.10 -23.22
CA VAL A 601 -22.42 -15.66 -23.27
C VAL A 601 -21.20 -15.03 -23.92
N SER A 602 -21.43 -14.18 -24.93
CA SER A 602 -20.33 -13.43 -25.57
C SER A 602 -20.74 -11.99 -25.69
N LYS A 603 -19.91 -11.08 -25.12
CA LYS A 603 -20.14 -9.64 -25.11
C LYS A 603 -18.88 -8.91 -25.56
N HIS A 604 -19.05 -7.88 -26.39
CA HIS A 604 -17.99 -6.96 -26.75
C HIS A 604 -18.27 -5.58 -26.19
N PHE A 605 -17.22 -4.84 -25.87
CA PHE A 605 -17.31 -3.50 -25.32
C PHE A 605 -16.31 -2.60 -26.03
N GLU A 606 -16.74 -1.39 -26.31
CA GLU A 606 -15.94 -0.34 -26.91
C GLU A 606 -15.97 0.91 -26.02
N ASN A 607 -14.79 1.41 -25.66
CA ASN A 607 -14.68 2.53 -24.74
C ASN A 607 -13.62 3.52 -25.21
N LEU A 608 -13.97 4.81 -25.18
CA LEU A 608 -12.99 5.88 -25.27
C LEU A 608 -12.53 6.26 -23.87
N LEU A 609 -11.24 6.27 -23.67
CA LEU A 609 -10.64 6.44 -22.34
C LEU A 609 -9.69 7.66 -22.33
N PRO A 610 -10.25 8.88 -22.15
CA PRO A 610 -9.44 10.08 -21.99
C PRO A 610 -8.77 10.14 -20.62
N GLU A 611 -7.51 10.63 -20.61
CA GLU A 611 -6.76 10.91 -19.38
C GLU A 611 -6.05 12.27 -19.53
N ALA A 612 -5.90 13.00 -18.43
CA ALA A 612 -5.13 14.23 -18.40
C ALA A 612 -4.42 14.40 -17.05
N SER A 613 -3.24 15.00 -17.06
CA SER A 613 -2.56 15.33 -15.83
C SER A 613 -1.82 16.67 -15.92
N ILE A 614 -1.79 17.39 -14.80
CA ILE A 614 -1.04 18.61 -14.61
C ILE A 614 -0.22 18.47 -13.33
N ARG A 615 1.08 18.78 -13.44
CA ARG A 615 1.95 18.98 -12.30
C ARG A 615 2.59 20.36 -12.45
N TRP A 616 2.33 21.21 -11.49
CA TRP A 616 2.83 22.57 -11.47
C TRP A 616 3.59 22.88 -10.18
N ASN A 617 4.89 23.08 -10.30
CA ASN A 617 5.75 23.56 -9.21
C ASN A 617 5.72 25.11 -9.25
N ILE A 618 4.72 25.71 -8.60
CA ILE A 618 4.47 27.14 -8.59
C ILE A 618 5.68 27.91 -8.03
N SER A 619 6.34 27.30 -7.04
CA SER A 619 7.59 27.78 -6.48
C SER A 619 8.35 26.61 -5.84
N LYS A 620 9.52 26.86 -5.25
CA LYS A 620 10.27 25.85 -4.46
C LYS A 620 9.50 25.33 -3.25
N SER A 621 8.48 26.06 -2.78
CA SER A 621 7.67 25.71 -1.61
C SER A 621 6.23 25.34 -1.93
N LYS A 622 5.78 25.57 -3.16
CA LYS A 622 4.37 25.39 -3.55
C LYS A 622 4.27 24.52 -4.78
N SER A 623 3.46 23.49 -4.72
CA SER A 623 3.17 22.63 -5.86
C SER A 623 1.69 22.28 -5.96
N MET A 624 1.21 22.08 -7.17
CA MET A 624 -0.13 21.64 -7.49
C MET A 624 -0.08 20.44 -8.42
N ARG A 625 -0.95 19.48 -8.17
CA ARG A 625 -1.13 18.30 -9.00
C ARG A 625 -2.61 18.12 -9.26
N LEU A 626 -2.97 17.91 -10.51
CA LEU A 626 -4.31 17.59 -10.97
C LEU A 626 -4.21 16.38 -11.89
N PHE A 627 -5.08 15.41 -11.74
CA PHE A 627 -5.24 14.36 -12.75
C PHE A 627 -6.70 13.97 -12.94
N TYR A 628 -7.00 13.65 -14.17
CA TYR A 628 -8.25 13.03 -14.59
C TYR A 628 -7.93 11.73 -15.30
N ARG A 629 -8.64 10.67 -14.96
CA ARG A 629 -8.50 9.35 -15.59
C ARG A 629 -9.85 8.70 -15.80
N SER A 630 -9.97 8.04 -16.94
CA SER A 630 -11.03 7.09 -17.18
C SER A 630 -10.48 5.67 -17.27
N GLY A 631 -11.31 4.70 -16.94
CA GLY A 631 -10.94 3.28 -16.96
C GLY A 631 -12.15 2.39 -16.88
N THR A 632 -11.99 1.17 -17.37
CA THR A 632 -13.04 0.15 -17.36
C THR A 632 -12.72 -0.93 -16.35
N GLN A 633 -13.75 -1.61 -15.89
CA GLN A 633 -13.65 -2.77 -15.01
C GLN A 633 -14.64 -3.84 -15.51
N GLU A 634 -14.12 -5.00 -15.90
CA GLU A 634 -14.92 -6.16 -16.23
C GLU A 634 -15.55 -6.75 -14.96
N PRO A 635 -16.71 -7.43 -15.07
CA PRO A 635 -17.29 -8.19 -13.98
C PRO A 635 -16.29 -9.23 -13.45
N SER A 636 -16.25 -9.40 -12.14
CA SER A 636 -15.40 -10.44 -11.55
C SER A 636 -15.99 -11.83 -11.82
N VAL A 637 -15.16 -12.85 -11.72
CA VAL A 637 -15.55 -14.24 -11.91
C VAL A 637 -16.72 -14.64 -11.02
N ASN A 638 -16.65 -14.30 -9.72
CA ASN A 638 -17.73 -14.59 -8.77
C ASN A 638 -19.02 -13.85 -9.12
N GLN A 639 -18.92 -12.67 -9.72
CA GLN A 639 -20.10 -11.93 -10.17
C GLN A 639 -20.76 -12.53 -11.39
N LEU A 640 -20.01 -13.27 -12.23
CA LEU A 640 -20.54 -13.96 -13.42
C LEU A 640 -21.08 -15.36 -13.11
N GLN A 641 -20.65 -15.96 -12.00
CA GLN A 641 -21.01 -17.34 -11.63
C GLN A 641 -22.47 -17.45 -11.18
N SER A 642 -23.33 -18.02 -11.98
CA SER A 642 -24.79 -18.06 -11.76
C SER A 642 -25.28 -19.10 -10.74
N VAL A 643 -24.39 -19.78 -10.03
CA VAL A 643 -24.75 -20.77 -9.03
C VAL A 643 -24.97 -20.13 -7.65
N VAL A 644 -25.93 -20.65 -6.90
CA VAL A 644 -26.25 -20.12 -5.57
C VAL A 644 -25.19 -20.56 -4.57
N ASP A 645 -24.75 -19.61 -3.74
CA ASP A 645 -24.00 -19.87 -2.52
C ASP A 645 -24.98 -19.92 -1.34
N ASN A 646 -25.09 -21.11 -0.74
CA ASN A 646 -25.98 -21.40 0.38
C ASN A 646 -25.24 -21.58 1.70
N THR A 647 -23.99 -21.20 1.78
CA THR A 647 -23.17 -21.28 3.01
C THR A 647 -23.84 -20.58 4.21
N ASN A 648 -24.61 -19.54 3.93
CA ASN A 648 -25.54 -18.96 4.88
C ASN A 648 -26.97 -19.02 4.29
N THR A 649 -27.78 -19.94 4.77
CA THR A 649 -29.14 -20.18 4.27
C THR A 649 -30.13 -19.04 4.51
N LEU A 650 -29.80 -18.13 5.44
CA LEU A 650 -30.56 -16.90 5.67
C LEU A 650 -30.09 -15.72 4.81
N SER A 651 -28.98 -15.89 4.07
CA SER A 651 -28.40 -14.84 3.20
C SER A 651 -27.78 -15.45 1.96
N LEU A 652 -28.61 -15.91 1.05
CA LEU A 652 -28.19 -16.53 -0.20
C LEU A 652 -27.59 -15.50 -1.16
N THR A 653 -26.59 -15.92 -1.92
CA THR A 653 -26.01 -15.10 -2.98
C THR A 653 -25.81 -15.89 -4.27
N SER A 654 -25.86 -15.22 -5.42
CA SER A 654 -25.41 -15.80 -6.69
C SER A 654 -24.74 -14.75 -7.56
N GLY A 655 -24.14 -15.16 -8.64
CA GLY A 655 -23.67 -14.22 -9.68
C GLY A 655 -24.74 -14.05 -10.78
N ASN A 656 -24.34 -13.25 -11.80
CA ASN A 656 -25.17 -12.93 -12.97
C ASN A 656 -24.28 -12.89 -14.23
N PRO A 657 -24.37 -13.86 -15.14
CA PRO A 657 -23.55 -13.89 -16.36
C PRO A 657 -23.86 -12.76 -17.35
N ASN A 658 -24.99 -12.07 -17.15
CA ASN A 658 -25.44 -11.00 -18.05
C ASN A 658 -24.87 -9.61 -17.69
N LEU A 659 -23.93 -9.51 -16.78
CA LEU A 659 -23.31 -8.24 -16.40
C LEU A 659 -22.52 -7.61 -17.55
N ASP A 660 -22.62 -6.30 -17.61
CA ASP A 660 -21.84 -5.47 -18.50
C ASP A 660 -20.61 -4.89 -17.76
N GLN A 661 -19.60 -4.50 -18.54
CA GLN A 661 -18.42 -3.81 -18.06
C GLN A 661 -18.78 -2.43 -17.52
N SER A 662 -18.22 -2.06 -16.39
CA SER A 662 -18.36 -0.72 -15.83
C SER A 662 -17.27 0.23 -16.34
N THR A 663 -17.60 1.51 -16.47
CA THR A 663 -16.64 2.57 -16.85
C THR A 663 -16.62 3.65 -15.77
N SER A 664 -15.43 3.96 -15.26
CA SER A 664 -15.24 4.96 -14.21
C SER A 664 -14.45 6.16 -14.69
N HIS A 665 -14.86 7.35 -14.27
CA HIS A 665 -14.19 8.62 -14.47
C HIS A 665 -13.75 9.17 -13.13
N ARG A 666 -12.46 9.50 -12.98
CA ARG A 666 -11.87 9.95 -11.72
C ARG A 666 -11.15 11.27 -11.90
N LEU A 667 -11.43 12.24 -11.03
CA LEU A 667 -10.75 13.52 -10.95
C LEU A 667 -10.13 13.66 -9.57
N PHE A 668 -8.88 14.12 -9.49
CA PHE A 668 -8.22 14.39 -8.22
C PHE A 668 -7.29 15.60 -8.33
N MET A 669 -7.30 16.44 -7.30
CA MET A 669 -6.41 17.58 -7.18
C MET A 669 -5.74 17.61 -5.81
N ARG A 670 -4.48 18.03 -5.77
CA ARG A 670 -3.74 18.30 -4.54
C ARG A 670 -2.90 19.56 -4.67
N TYR A 671 -2.95 20.40 -3.66
CA TYR A 671 -2.06 21.52 -3.47
C TYR A 671 -1.20 21.28 -2.23
N SER A 672 0.08 21.61 -2.32
CA SER A 672 1.08 21.42 -1.27
C SER A 672 1.85 22.72 -1.06
N LEU A 673 2.00 23.13 0.21
CA LEU A 673 2.82 24.25 0.64
C LEU A 673 3.76 23.76 1.76
N ILE A 674 5.07 23.92 1.56
CA ILE A 674 6.08 23.55 2.56
C ILE A 674 6.96 24.77 2.81
N ASP A 675 6.87 25.31 4.01
CA ASP A 675 7.71 26.43 4.42
C ASP A 675 8.95 25.94 5.15
N SER A 676 10.08 25.93 4.46
CA SER A 676 11.35 25.51 5.03
C SER A 676 11.88 26.43 6.13
N LYS A 677 11.41 27.67 6.23
CA LYS A 677 11.84 28.62 7.27
C LYS A 677 11.20 28.30 8.62
N THR A 678 9.91 28.06 8.61
CA THR A 678 9.16 27.72 9.82
C THR A 678 9.13 26.24 10.10
N GLY A 679 9.40 25.39 9.10
CA GLY A 679 9.25 23.93 9.16
C GLY A 679 7.78 23.49 9.06
N SER A 680 6.85 24.41 8.73
CA SER A 680 5.43 24.09 8.59
C SER A 680 5.13 23.53 7.21
N ASN A 681 4.09 22.70 7.14
CA ASN A 681 3.58 22.17 5.89
C ASN A 681 2.06 22.22 5.87
N PHE A 682 1.52 22.45 4.71
CA PHE A 682 0.09 22.48 4.46
C PHE A 682 -0.21 21.70 3.18
N PHE A 683 -1.14 20.77 3.28
CA PHE A 683 -1.63 19.97 2.17
C PHE A 683 -3.14 20.03 2.15
N ILE A 684 -3.70 20.32 0.99
CA ILE A 684 -5.13 20.23 0.74
C ILE A 684 -5.35 19.49 -0.58
N GLY A 685 -6.28 18.58 -0.58
CA GLY A 685 -6.61 17.84 -1.78
C GLY A 685 -8.00 17.27 -1.73
N GLY A 686 -8.46 16.85 -2.88
CA GLY A 686 -9.74 16.19 -3.01
C GLY A 686 -9.98 15.73 -4.44
N GLY A 687 -10.95 14.86 -4.57
CA GLY A 687 -11.35 14.32 -5.86
C GLY A 687 -12.57 13.44 -5.73
N GLY A 688 -13.03 12.94 -6.85
CA GLY A 688 -14.17 12.05 -6.89
C GLY A 688 -14.16 11.15 -8.11
N SER A 689 -15.05 10.20 -8.12
CA SER A 689 -15.33 9.34 -9.27
C SER A 689 -16.82 9.18 -9.51
N ALA A 690 -17.18 9.05 -10.79
CA ALA A 690 -18.48 8.61 -11.25
C ALA A 690 -18.30 7.31 -12.05
N THR A 691 -19.20 6.34 -11.88
CA THR A 691 -19.12 5.06 -12.57
C THR A 691 -20.43 4.81 -13.32
N GLN A 692 -20.32 4.61 -14.61
CA GLN A 692 -21.38 4.17 -15.49
C GLN A 692 -21.45 2.65 -15.49
N ASN A 693 -22.64 2.07 -15.62
CA ASN A 693 -22.87 0.63 -15.51
C ASN A 693 -22.26 0.03 -14.23
N TYR A 694 -22.40 0.74 -13.13
CA TYR A 694 -21.93 0.26 -11.82
C TYR A 694 -22.51 -1.10 -11.51
N ILE A 695 -21.68 -2.05 -11.06
CA ILE A 695 -22.15 -3.36 -10.64
C ILE A 695 -22.56 -3.26 -9.18
N GLY A 696 -23.85 -3.02 -8.94
CA GLY A 696 -24.50 -3.04 -7.63
C GLY A 696 -25.27 -4.33 -7.42
N ASN A 697 -26.05 -4.42 -6.33
CA ASN A 697 -26.78 -5.61 -5.98
C ASN A 697 -28.30 -5.43 -6.14
N GLN A 698 -28.94 -6.47 -6.68
CA GLN A 698 -30.36 -6.74 -6.48
C GLN A 698 -30.48 -7.56 -5.20
N VAL A 699 -31.28 -7.11 -4.25
CA VAL A 699 -31.57 -7.83 -3.02
C VAL A 699 -33.06 -8.11 -2.94
N ILE A 700 -33.42 -9.35 -2.73
CA ILE A 700 -34.77 -9.81 -2.54
C ILE A 700 -34.92 -10.19 -1.07
N TYR A 701 -35.77 -9.49 -0.37
CA TYR A 701 -36.21 -9.84 0.98
C TYR A 701 -37.61 -10.44 0.93
N SER A 702 -37.77 -11.58 1.53
CA SER A 702 -39.08 -12.20 1.64
C SER A 702 -39.56 -12.24 3.09
N ARG A 703 -40.79 -11.85 3.32
CA ARG A 703 -41.46 -11.94 4.64
C ARG A 703 -42.14 -13.29 4.86
N VAL A 704 -42.25 -14.06 3.81
CA VAL A 704 -42.84 -15.41 3.79
C VAL A 704 -41.89 -16.34 3.05
N ASP A 705 -42.06 -17.63 3.25
CA ASP A 705 -41.28 -18.60 2.48
C ASP A 705 -41.52 -18.40 0.98
N THR A 706 -40.46 -18.24 0.23
CA THR A 706 -40.50 -17.89 -1.19
C THR A 706 -39.58 -18.81 -1.99
N THR A 707 -40.06 -19.31 -3.12
CA THR A 707 -39.23 -20.14 -3.99
C THR A 707 -38.31 -19.30 -4.84
N ILE A 708 -37.00 -19.57 -4.76
CA ILE A 708 -35.96 -19.03 -5.63
C ILE A 708 -35.68 -20.04 -6.74
N SER A 709 -35.84 -19.58 -7.98
CA SER A 709 -35.55 -20.41 -9.15
C SER A 709 -34.10 -20.92 -9.11
N GLY A 710 -33.93 -22.22 -9.28
CA GLY A 710 -32.60 -22.87 -9.27
C GLY A 710 -32.02 -23.12 -7.88
N TYR A 711 -32.77 -22.88 -6.77
CA TYR A 711 -32.27 -23.20 -5.42
C TYR A 711 -33.31 -23.98 -4.61
N GLY A 712 -34.52 -23.45 -4.48
CA GLY A 712 -35.55 -23.98 -3.60
C GLY A 712 -36.18 -22.91 -2.73
N VAL A 713 -36.51 -23.22 -1.48
CA VAL A 713 -37.17 -22.30 -0.57
C VAL A 713 -36.21 -21.33 0.08
N LEU A 714 -36.48 -20.03 -0.10
CA LEU A 714 -35.88 -18.95 0.69
C LEU A 714 -36.76 -18.75 1.93
N PRO A 715 -36.25 -18.98 3.15
CA PRO A 715 -37.00 -18.87 4.37
C PRO A 715 -37.57 -17.48 4.63
N ALA A 716 -38.64 -17.38 5.38
CA ALA A 716 -39.21 -16.11 5.80
C ALA A 716 -38.19 -15.25 6.55
N GLY A 717 -37.99 -14.01 6.13
CA GLY A 717 -36.97 -13.10 6.65
C GLY A 717 -35.61 -13.25 6.00
N ALA A 718 -35.29 -14.34 5.31
CA ALA A 718 -34.03 -14.50 4.61
C ALA A 718 -33.95 -13.59 3.37
N GLN A 719 -32.73 -13.37 2.89
CA GLN A 719 -32.45 -12.56 1.71
C GLN A 719 -31.75 -13.36 0.62
N TYR A 720 -32.00 -12.97 -0.63
CA TYR A 720 -31.29 -13.44 -1.79
C TYR A 720 -30.73 -12.26 -2.56
N SER A 721 -29.43 -12.26 -2.86
CA SER A 721 -28.80 -11.16 -3.58
C SER A 721 -27.97 -11.63 -4.76
N TYR A 722 -27.99 -10.83 -5.83
CA TYR A 722 -27.16 -11.05 -7.01
C TYR A 722 -26.78 -9.71 -7.66
N PRO A 723 -25.62 -9.64 -8.36
CA PRO A 723 -25.14 -8.41 -8.97
C PRO A 723 -25.92 -8.04 -10.21
N ILE A 724 -26.15 -6.74 -10.41
CA ILE A 724 -26.78 -6.14 -11.59
C ILE A 724 -26.07 -4.83 -11.94
N ASN A 725 -26.15 -4.43 -13.22
CA ASN A 725 -25.68 -3.11 -13.61
C ASN A 725 -26.69 -2.03 -13.25
N LEU A 726 -26.20 -0.96 -12.63
CA LEU A 726 -26.96 0.20 -12.21
C LEU A 726 -26.19 1.48 -12.53
N ASP A 727 -26.91 2.57 -12.77
CA ASP A 727 -26.31 3.91 -12.88
C ASP A 727 -26.51 4.71 -11.60
N GLY A 728 -25.71 5.78 -11.45
CA GLY A 728 -25.82 6.69 -10.32
C GLY A 728 -24.81 6.46 -9.19
N TYR A 729 -23.78 5.62 -9.40
CA TYR A 729 -22.68 5.53 -8.46
C TYR A 729 -21.74 6.70 -8.61
N TYR A 730 -21.53 7.43 -7.52
CA TYR A 730 -20.48 8.45 -7.44
C TYR A 730 -19.92 8.55 -6.02
N ASN A 731 -18.65 8.91 -5.92
CA ASN A 731 -18.01 9.22 -4.67
C ASN A 731 -17.14 10.46 -4.79
N GLY A 732 -16.96 11.13 -3.65
CA GLY A 732 -16.06 12.25 -3.51
C GLY A 732 -15.34 12.18 -2.18
N ARG A 733 -14.10 12.69 -2.13
CA ARG A 733 -13.31 12.82 -0.91
C ARG A 733 -12.48 14.07 -0.93
N GLY A 734 -12.30 14.67 0.25
CA GLY A 734 -11.42 15.80 0.46
C GLY A 734 -10.62 15.61 1.74
N PHE A 735 -9.44 16.16 1.78
CA PHE A 735 -8.60 16.16 2.97
C PHE A 735 -7.81 17.46 3.10
N LEU A 736 -7.49 17.80 4.33
CA LEU A 736 -6.58 18.88 4.70
C LEU A 736 -5.64 18.36 5.78
N SER A 737 -4.35 18.61 5.62
CA SER A 737 -3.35 18.31 6.64
C SER A 737 -2.46 19.54 6.85
N TYR A 738 -2.28 19.93 8.12
CA TYR A 738 -1.44 21.05 8.49
C TYR A 738 -0.54 20.66 9.66
N GLY A 739 0.76 20.68 9.43
CA GLY A 739 1.77 20.36 10.42
C GLY A 739 2.65 21.56 10.71
N LEU A 740 2.88 21.83 12.00
CA LEU A 740 3.73 22.94 12.43
C LEU A 740 4.53 22.60 13.69
N PRO A 741 5.80 23.04 13.77
CA PRO A 741 6.55 23.03 15.02
C PRO A 741 6.10 24.21 15.89
N VAL A 742 5.70 23.92 17.13
CA VAL A 742 5.35 24.95 18.14
C VAL A 742 6.51 25.06 19.10
N TYR A 743 7.35 26.04 18.88
CA TYR A 743 8.63 26.21 19.62
C TYR A 743 8.44 26.51 21.11
N VAL A 744 7.35 27.17 21.49
CA VAL A 744 7.04 27.51 22.91
C VAL A 744 6.90 26.26 23.75
N ILE A 745 6.17 25.26 23.26
CA ILE A 745 5.97 23.96 23.93
C ILE A 745 6.97 22.90 23.45
N LYS A 746 7.93 23.28 22.58
CA LYS A 746 8.92 22.37 21.97
C LYS A 746 8.29 21.07 21.47
N SER A 747 7.19 21.20 20.74
CA SER A 747 6.42 20.06 20.21
C SER A 747 6.00 20.32 18.78
N ASN A 748 5.71 19.25 18.05
CA ASN A 748 5.11 19.32 16.72
C ASN A 748 3.61 19.06 16.83
N VAL A 749 2.83 19.87 16.16
CA VAL A 749 1.37 19.75 16.12
C VAL A 749 0.94 19.46 14.69
N ASN A 750 0.18 18.41 14.50
CA ASN A 750 -0.41 18.04 13.21
C ASN A 750 -1.93 18.06 13.32
N PHE A 751 -2.58 18.78 12.42
CA PHE A 751 -4.02 18.79 12.22
C PHE A 751 -4.35 18.05 10.94
N ASN A 752 -5.37 17.22 10.97
CA ASN A 752 -5.90 16.55 9.79
C ASN A 752 -7.43 16.65 9.79
N LEU A 753 -7.98 16.94 8.63
CA LEU A 753 -9.41 16.91 8.35
C LEU A 753 -9.64 16.07 7.09
N ASN A 754 -10.68 15.30 7.09
CA ASN A 754 -11.11 14.53 5.93
C ASN A 754 -12.64 14.52 5.85
N ALA A 755 -13.14 14.52 4.63
CA ALA A 755 -14.54 14.33 4.35
C ALA A 755 -14.69 13.42 3.13
N SER A 756 -15.69 12.55 3.16
CA SER A 756 -16.04 11.75 1.99
C SER A 756 -17.56 11.63 1.86
N TYR A 757 -18.00 11.51 0.63
CA TYR A 757 -19.41 11.27 0.29
C TYR A 757 -19.47 10.18 -0.76
N THR A 758 -20.37 9.21 -0.57
CA THR A 758 -20.60 8.12 -1.51
C THR A 758 -22.11 7.96 -1.73
N SER A 759 -22.53 7.87 -2.97
CA SER A 759 -23.87 7.41 -3.35
C SER A 759 -23.72 6.08 -4.08
N ALA A 760 -24.28 5.03 -3.51
CA ALA A 760 -24.21 3.67 -4.06
C ALA A 760 -25.63 3.17 -4.38
N PRO A 761 -25.94 2.96 -5.67
CA PRO A 761 -27.24 2.42 -6.07
C PRO A 761 -27.30 0.91 -5.83
N SER A 762 -28.43 0.45 -5.35
CA SER A 762 -28.84 -0.95 -5.24
C SER A 762 -30.29 -1.09 -5.66
N ARG A 763 -30.77 -2.31 -5.82
CA ARG A 763 -32.18 -2.56 -6.06
C ARG A 763 -32.70 -3.50 -4.98
N ILE A 764 -33.73 -3.07 -4.25
CA ILE A 764 -34.34 -3.82 -3.15
C ILE A 764 -35.76 -4.14 -3.50
N ASN A 765 -36.13 -5.41 -3.55
CA ASN A 765 -37.47 -5.85 -3.96
C ASN A 765 -38.00 -5.11 -5.21
N GLN A 766 -37.10 -5.00 -6.23
CA GLN A 766 -37.31 -4.31 -7.52
C GLN A 766 -37.37 -2.76 -7.46
N GLN A 767 -37.26 -2.13 -6.29
CA GLN A 767 -37.16 -0.68 -6.16
C GLN A 767 -35.70 -0.24 -6.05
N ILE A 768 -35.36 0.84 -6.74
CA ILE A 768 -34.02 1.41 -6.66
C ILE A 768 -33.84 2.12 -5.32
N ASN A 769 -32.77 1.79 -4.63
CA ASN A 769 -32.31 2.43 -3.41
C ASN A 769 -30.94 3.06 -3.66
N ASN A 770 -30.77 4.35 -3.34
CA ASN A 770 -29.45 4.96 -3.28
C ASN A 770 -29.05 5.12 -1.81
N SER A 771 -28.03 4.39 -1.38
CA SER A 771 -27.43 4.58 -0.07
C SER A 771 -26.42 5.71 -0.15
N LYS A 772 -26.69 6.79 0.57
CA LYS A 772 -25.88 8.01 0.63
C LYS A 772 -25.14 8.05 1.94
N THR A 773 -23.82 7.89 1.89
CA THR A 773 -22.96 7.88 3.07
C THR A 773 -22.06 9.11 3.07
N ALA A 774 -22.18 9.94 4.09
CA ALA A 774 -21.28 11.05 4.34
C ALA A 774 -20.41 10.77 5.57
N ASN A 775 -19.09 10.85 5.41
CA ASN A 775 -18.16 10.68 6.52
C ASN A 775 -17.33 11.95 6.69
N TYR A 776 -17.22 12.40 7.93
CA TYR A 776 -16.41 13.55 8.32
C TYR A 776 -15.43 13.10 9.40
N GLY A 777 -14.16 13.39 9.20
CA GLY A 777 -13.11 13.05 10.14
C GLY A 777 -12.24 14.23 10.47
N GLY A 778 -11.71 14.26 11.67
CA GLY A 778 -10.76 15.29 12.09
C GLY A 778 -9.88 14.80 13.23
N GLY A 779 -8.64 15.25 13.24
CA GLY A 779 -7.73 14.86 14.29
C GLY A 779 -6.65 15.88 14.57
N VAL A 780 -6.15 15.81 15.79
CA VAL A 780 -5.01 16.60 16.26
C VAL A 780 -4.01 15.66 16.93
N THR A 781 -2.75 15.77 16.55
CA THR A 781 -1.65 15.04 17.17
C THR A 781 -0.58 16.03 17.64
N ILE A 782 -0.22 15.95 18.91
CA ILE A 782 0.85 16.73 19.53
C ILE A 782 1.96 15.76 19.92
N SER A 783 3.15 15.93 19.34
CA SER A 783 4.31 15.06 19.59
C SER A 783 5.44 15.89 20.19
N SER A 784 6.00 15.42 21.29
CA SER A 784 7.11 16.10 21.97
C SER A 784 8.37 16.17 21.09
N ASN A 785 9.15 17.24 21.22
CA ASN A 785 10.42 17.42 20.54
C ASN A 785 11.48 18.12 21.40
N PHE A 786 11.47 17.93 22.73
CA PHE A 786 12.41 18.64 23.61
C PHE A 786 13.49 17.75 24.21
N SER A 787 13.24 16.47 24.41
CA SER A 787 14.18 15.54 25.04
C SER A 787 14.14 14.17 24.38
N GLN A 788 15.25 13.44 24.43
CA GLN A 788 15.30 12.02 24.08
C GLN A 788 14.87 11.14 25.25
N ASN A 789 14.96 11.67 26.48
CA ASN A 789 14.64 10.91 27.69
C ASN A 789 13.15 10.95 28.02
N LEU A 790 12.47 12.02 27.64
CA LEU A 790 11.01 12.12 27.80
C LEU A 790 10.38 12.39 26.45
N ASP A 791 9.62 11.41 26.01
CA ASP A 791 8.93 11.39 24.73
C ASP A 791 7.44 11.15 24.97
N PHE A 792 6.59 12.07 24.49
CA PHE A 792 5.15 11.90 24.55
C PHE A 792 4.48 12.22 23.24
N THR A 793 3.36 11.56 23.03
CA THR A 793 2.44 11.84 21.91
C THR A 793 1.03 11.84 22.45
N LEU A 794 0.30 12.94 22.20
CA LEU A 794 -1.12 13.06 22.50
C LEU A 794 -1.85 13.15 21.18
N SER A 795 -2.88 12.37 20.98
CA SER A 795 -3.69 12.44 19.77
C SER A 795 -5.16 12.26 20.05
N THR A 796 -5.99 12.98 19.31
CA THR A 796 -7.42 12.75 19.26
C THR A 796 -7.85 12.66 17.82
N GLN A 797 -8.71 11.67 17.54
CA GLN A 797 -9.32 11.43 16.23
C GLN A 797 -10.83 11.37 16.44
N LEU A 798 -11.54 12.13 15.64
CA LEU A 798 -13.00 12.19 15.65
C LEU A 798 -13.50 11.75 14.28
N SER A 799 -14.52 10.95 14.22
CA SER A 799 -15.21 10.63 12.97
C SER A 799 -16.73 10.63 13.18
N TYR A 800 -17.43 11.15 12.20
CA TYR A 800 -18.87 11.15 12.14
C TYR A 800 -19.31 10.62 10.78
N SER A 801 -20.16 9.62 10.80
CA SER A 801 -20.74 9.00 9.61
C SER A 801 -22.25 9.20 9.64
N ASP A 802 -22.82 9.62 8.52
CA ASP A 802 -24.25 9.79 8.30
C ASP A 802 -24.67 8.98 7.07
N VAL A 803 -25.58 8.05 7.25
CA VAL A 803 -26.05 7.16 6.19
C VAL A 803 -27.54 7.40 5.98
N LYS A 804 -27.92 7.65 4.73
CA LYS A 804 -29.31 7.86 4.30
C LYS A 804 -29.66 6.97 3.13
N ASN A 805 -30.82 6.39 3.16
CA ASN A 805 -31.38 5.53 2.13
C ASN A 805 -32.63 6.15 1.51
N ASP A 806 -32.83 5.94 0.19
CA ASP A 806 -34.01 6.45 -0.49
C ASP A 806 -35.26 5.61 -0.15
N ILE A 807 -35.06 4.33 0.19
CA ILE A 807 -36.12 3.42 0.62
C ILE A 807 -36.01 3.22 2.12
N ASN A 808 -37.08 3.47 2.83
CA ASN A 808 -37.25 3.27 4.27
C ASN A 808 -36.29 4.06 5.17
N PHE A 809 -36.74 5.20 5.64
CA PHE A 809 -36.03 6.13 6.51
C PHE A 809 -35.68 5.56 7.91
N ASN A 810 -36.25 4.43 8.33
CA ASN A 810 -35.92 3.79 9.60
C ASN A 810 -34.50 3.18 9.60
N SER A 811 -33.84 3.11 8.45
CA SER A 811 -32.45 2.67 8.31
C SER A 811 -31.46 3.82 8.26
N ASP A 812 -31.93 5.06 8.26
CA ASP A 812 -31.05 6.22 8.37
C ASP A 812 -30.36 6.16 9.72
N ASN A 813 -29.03 6.25 9.71
CA ASN A 813 -28.24 6.10 10.91
C ASN A 813 -27.06 7.04 10.92
N SER A 814 -26.76 7.59 12.07
CA SER A 814 -25.58 8.37 12.30
C SER A 814 -24.72 7.74 13.38
N TYR A 815 -23.45 7.72 13.14
CA TYR A 815 -22.46 7.14 14.02
C TYR A 815 -21.33 8.12 14.31
N PHE A 816 -21.02 8.29 15.58
CA PHE A 816 -19.87 9.09 16.02
C PHE A 816 -18.87 8.22 16.74
N ASN A 817 -17.61 8.36 16.38
CA ASN A 817 -16.48 7.70 17.02
C ASN A 817 -15.43 8.72 17.40
N GLN A 818 -14.90 8.60 18.64
CA GLN A 818 -13.77 9.37 19.14
C GLN A 818 -12.72 8.42 19.68
N ASN A 819 -11.47 8.62 19.28
CA ASN A 819 -10.31 7.95 19.82
C ASN A 819 -9.34 9.01 20.35
N THR A 820 -9.10 8.99 21.65
CA THR A 820 -8.15 9.91 22.29
C THR A 820 -7.06 9.09 22.97
N SER A 821 -5.81 9.30 22.56
CA SER A 821 -4.67 8.53 23.08
C SER A 821 -3.57 9.41 23.62
N ALA A 822 -2.92 8.92 24.66
CA ALA A 822 -1.72 9.48 25.27
C ALA A 822 -0.66 8.38 25.38
N LYS A 823 0.49 8.60 24.74
CA LYS A 823 1.65 7.71 24.81
C LYS A 823 2.81 8.46 25.44
N ILE A 824 3.45 7.89 26.46
CA ILE A 824 4.59 8.47 27.16
C ILE A 824 5.69 7.42 27.27
N ASN A 825 6.89 7.80 26.88
CA ASN A 825 8.10 7.03 27.08
C ASN A 825 9.10 7.91 27.86
N TRP A 826 9.47 7.52 29.04
CA TRP A 826 10.31 8.27 29.92
C TRP A 826 11.48 7.45 30.43
N ILE A 827 12.71 7.90 30.15
CA ILE A 827 13.92 7.37 30.75
C ILE A 827 14.32 8.30 31.90
N PHE A 828 14.36 7.78 33.10
CA PHE A 828 14.75 8.52 34.30
C PHE A 828 15.86 7.81 35.04
N PHE A 829 16.66 8.57 35.76
CA PHE A 829 17.87 8.07 36.44
C PHE A 829 18.77 7.25 35.50
N GLU A 830 18.82 7.63 34.18
CA GLU A 830 19.66 7.03 33.11
C GLU A 830 19.34 5.57 32.77
N HIS A 831 18.72 4.79 33.70
CA HIS A 831 18.51 3.35 33.51
C HIS A 831 17.05 2.92 33.58
N PHE A 832 16.20 3.65 34.31
CA PHE A 832 14.81 3.28 34.43
C PHE A 832 14.00 3.78 33.24
N VAL A 833 13.11 2.93 32.72
CA VAL A 833 12.24 3.24 31.59
C VAL A 833 10.79 3.06 32.00
N LEU A 834 10.00 4.09 31.86
CA LEU A 834 8.55 4.03 31.97
C LEU A 834 7.96 4.17 30.57
N ASN A 835 7.20 3.17 30.15
CA ASN A 835 6.39 3.24 28.93
C ASN A 835 4.93 3.14 29.37
N THR A 836 4.10 4.05 28.91
CA THR A 836 2.67 3.95 29.13
C THR A 836 1.91 4.52 27.94
N ASP A 837 0.85 3.85 27.58
CA ASP A 837 -0.10 4.30 26.59
C ASP A 837 -1.53 4.03 27.06
N ALA A 838 -2.35 5.07 26.97
CA ALA A 838 -3.76 5.00 27.28
C ALA A 838 -4.55 5.50 26.08
N THR A 839 -5.56 4.76 25.69
CA THR A 839 -6.49 5.17 24.63
C THR A 839 -7.91 5.07 25.14
N TYR A 840 -8.63 6.17 25.05
CA TYR A 840 -10.05 6.25 25.34
C TYR A 840 -10.84 6.21 24.04
N TYR A 841 -11.77 5.28 23.96
CA TYR A 841 -12.71 5.10 22.88
C TYR A 841 -14.10 5.53 23.31
N TYR A 842 -14.76 6.32 22.50
CA TYR A 842 -16.15 6.70 22.70
C TYR A 842 -16.90 6.52 21.37
N ASN A 843 -17.95 5.72 21.40
CA ASN A 843 -18.81 5.42 20.27
C ASN A 843 -20.23 5.85 20.60
N ARG A 844 -20.91 6.52 19.68
CA ARG A 844 -22.32 6.88 19.81
C ARG A 844 -23.08 6.44 18.57
N GLY A 845 -24.27 5.91 18.76
CA GLY A 845 -25.12 5.41 17.67
C GLY A 845 -25.07 3.90 17.50
N LEU A 846 -24.34 3.17 18.39
CA LEU A 846 -24.37 1.71 18.44
C LEU A 846 -25.71 1.19 18.99
N SER A 847 -25.96 -0.11 18.85
CA SER A 847 -27.12 -0.77 19.47
C SER A 847 -27.10 -0.64 20.99
N SER A 848 -28.27 -0.75 21.64
CA SER A 848 -28.44 -0.51 23.08
C SER A 848 -27.61 -1.45 23.98
N ASP A 849 -27.24 -2.62 23.46
CA ASP A 849 -26.55 -3.68 24.22
C ASP A 849 -25.02 -3.60 24.15
N VAL A 850 -24.48 -2.55 23.52
CA VAL A 850 -23.05 -2.42 23.26
C VAL A 850 -22.46 -1.28 24.09
N ASN A 851 -21.29 -1.53 24.72
CA ASN A 851 -20.54 -0.52 25.45
C ASN A 851 -20.16 0.65 24.56
N THR A 852 -20.64 1.84 24.89
CA THR A 852 -20.41 3.06 24.13
C THR A 852 -19.04 3.68 24.40
N SER A 853 -18.39 3.34 25.52
CA SER A 853 -17.07 3.90 25.87
C SER A 853 -16.25 2.91 26.66
N TYR A 854 -14.95 2.88 26.38
CA TYR A 854 -13.98 2.10 27.14
C TYR A 854 -12.59 2.73 27.04
N ALA A 855 -11.72 2.36 27.98
CA ALA A 855 -10.34 2.80 27.98
C ALA A 855 -9.40 1.60 28.03
N LEU A 856 -8.45 1.56 27.12
CA LEU A 856 -7.36 0.61 27.12
C LEU A 856 -6.11 1.31 27.66
N TRP A 857 -5.59 0.83 28.79
CA TRP A 857 -4.40 1.38 29.39
C TRP A 857 -3.31 0.31 29.55
N ASN A 858 -2.19 0.52 28.89
CA ASN A 858 -1.00 -0.30 28.97
C ASN A 858 0.11 0.46 29.68
N ALA A 859 0.90 -0.22 30.49
CA ALA A 859 2.06 0.37 31.13
C ALA A 859 3.20 -0.65 31.28
N GLY A 860 4.43 -0.15 31.33
CA GLY A 860 5.60 -0.99 31.56
C GLY A 860 6.69 -0.22 32.26
N ILE A 861 7.33 -0.86 33.22
CA ILE A 861 8.52 -0.34 33.87
C ILE A 861 9.69 -1.26 33.58
N GLY A 862 10.80 -0.70 33.14
CA GLY A 862 12.01 -1.40 32.75
C GLY A 862 13.25 -0.86 33.43
N TYR A 863 14.27 -1.70 33.49
CA TYR A 863 15.61 -1.36 33.91
C TYR A 863 16.62 -1.74 32.85
N LYS A 864 17.42 -0.77 32.42
CA LYS A 864 18.48 -0.92 31.43
C LYS A 864 19.82 -1.14 32.11
N PHE A 865 20.59 -2.06 31.56
CA PHE A 865 21.91 -2.41 32.08
C PHE A 865 22.85 -2.83 30.93
N LEU A 866 24.09 -3.18 31.26
CA LEU A 866 25.20 -3.39 30.35
C LEU A 866 25.72 -2.09 29.67
N LYS A 867 26.89 -2.17 29.03
CA LYS A 867 27.49 -1.05 28.29
C LYS A 867 26.49 -0.48 27.27
N LYS A 868 26.36 0.84 27.22
CA LYS A 868 25.45 1.58 26.34
C LYS A 868 23.97 1.20 26.51
N ASN A 869 23.56 0.70 27.69
CA ASN A 869 22.20 0.27 27.96
C ASN A 869 21.70 -0.78 26.95
N ALA A 870 22.58 -1.74 26.60
CA ALA A 870 22.31 -2.74 25.58
C ALA A 870 21.28 -3.77 25.99
N ALA A 871 21.14 -4.06 27.29
CA ALA A 871 20.14 -5.00 27.80
C ALA A 871 19.07 -4.26 28.62
N GLU A 872 17.86 -4.78 28.59
CA GLU A 872 16.70 -4.27 29.34
C GLU A 872 15.87 -5.44 29.83
N VAL A 873 15.48 -5.39 31.12
CA VAL A 873 14.40 -6.19 31.70
C VAL A 873 13.23 -5.28 31.97
N ARG A 874 12.02 -5.67 31.53
CA ARG A 874 10.81 -4.87 31.64
C ARG A 874 9.65 -5.71 32.15
N LEU A 875 8.93 -5.22 33.12
CA LEU A 875 7.59 -5.69 33.47
C LEU A 875 6.57 -4.86 32.71
N GLN A 876 5.78 -5.50 31.90
CA GLN A 876 4.75 -4.88 31.07
C GLN A 876 3.37 -5.37 31.49
N ALA A 877 2.44 -4.46 31.66
CA ALA A 877 1.03 -4.73 31.87
C ALA A 877 0.23 -4.35 30.63
N PHE A 878 -0.58 -5.25 30.14
CA PHE A 878 -1.55 -5.01 29.10
C PHE A 878 -2.93 -4.87 29.73
N ASP A 879 -3.70 -3.87 29.29
CA ASP A 879 -5.07 -3.59 29.73
C ASP A 879 -5.22 -3.55 31.26
N LEU A 880 -4.56 -2.60 31.88
CA LEU A 880 -4.61 -2.41 33.36
C LEU A 880 -6.04 -2.26 33.88
N LEU A 881 -6.93 -1.69 33.12
CA LEU A 881 -8.33 -1.47 33.49
C LEU A 881 -9.21 -2.69 33.26
N ASN A 882 -8.74 -3.69 32.51
CA ASN A 882 -9.47 -4.89 32.10
C ASN A 882 -10.78 -4.55 31.37
N ASN A 883 -10.70 -3.56 30.48
CA ASN A 883 -11.83 -3.01 29.73
C ASN A 883 -11.70 -3.20 28.21
N ASN A 884 -10.72 -4.00 27.77
CA ASN A 884 -10.50 -4.20 26.34
C ASN A 884 -11.74 -4.78 25.67
N THR A 885 -12.12 -4.21 24.55
CA THR A 885 -13.24 -4.69 23.74
C THR A 885 -12.99 -4.34 22.25
N ALA A 886 -13.48 -5.17 21.35
CA ALA A 886 -13.42 -4.91 19.91
C ALA A 886 -14.84 -4.83 19.37
N ILE A 887 -15.25 -3.62 19.00
CA ILE A 887 -16.56 -3.33 18.42
C ILE A 887 -16.34 -2.50 17.17
N VAL A 888 -16.99 -2.92 16.08
CA VAL A 888 -16.94 -2.22 14.80
C VAL A 888 -18.35 -2.06 14.25
N ARG A 889 -18.69 -0.86 13.80
CA ARG A 889 -19.91 -0.63 13.01
C ARG A 889 -19.58 -0.61 11.53
N ASN A 890 -20.30 -1.43 10.77
CA ASN A 890 -20.25 -1.47 9.32
C ASN A 890 -21.57 -0.97 8.74
N PHE A 891 -21.49 -0.36 7.55
CA PHE A 891 -22.64 0.07 6.77
C PHE A 891 -22.64 -0.63 5.41
N SER A 892 -23.81 -1.03 4.97
CA SER A 892 -24.10 -1.54 3.64
C SER A 892 -25.23 -0.73 3.02
N GLU A 893 -25.51 -0.94 1.75
CA GLU A 893 -26.65 -0.32 1.06
C GLU A 893 -28.01 -0.76 1.65
N THR A 894 -28.02 -1.83 2.43
CA THR A 894 -29.26 -2.47 2.90
C THR A 894 -29.37 -2.66 4.40
N TYR A 895 -28.28 -2.42 5.15
CA TYR A 895 -28.25 -2.58 6.60
C TYR A 895 -27.08 -1.83 7.24
N TYR A 896 -27.13 -1.66 8.53
CA TYR A 896 -25.95 -1.48 9.37
C TYR A 896 -25.78 -2.66 10.31
N GLU A 897 -24.56 -2.91 10.75
CA GLU A 897 -24.26 -3.97 11.70
C GLU A 897 -23.24 -3.55 12.75
N ASP A 898 -23.46 -3.98 13.98
CA ASP A 898 -22.53 -3.91 15.08
C ASP A 898 -21.91 -5.28 15.28
N VAL A 899 -20.58 -5.33 15.19
CA VAL A 899 -19.80 -6.56 15.32
C VAL A 899 -18.91 -6.45 16.54
N SER A 900 -19.12 -7.33 17.51
CA SER A 900 -18.30 -7.48 18.70
C SER A 900 -17.49 -8.76 18.60
N SER A 901 -16.21 -8.73 19.00
CA SER A 901 -15.32 -9.90 18.94
C SER A 901 -14.57 -10.08 20.24
N ASN A 902 -14.15 -11.33 20.51
CA ASN A 902 -13.28 -11.63 21.63
C ASN A 902 -11.93 -10.92 21.47
N VAL A 903 -11.34 -10.56 22.61
CA VAL A 903 -10.07 -9.82 22.71
C VAL A 903 -9.20 -10.42 23.80
N LEU A 904 -7.93 -10.03 23.79
CA LEU A 904 -7.01 -10.36 24.89
C LEU A 904 -7.44 -9.67 26.19
N ASN A 905 -7.52 -10.44 27.25
CA ASN A 905 -7.73 -9.95 28.61
C ASN A 905 -6.42 -9.39 29.19
N ARG A 906 -6.54 -8.70 30.32
CA ARG A 906 -5.40 -8.17 31.08
C ARG A 906 -4.36 -9.26 31.38
N TYR A 907 -3.08 -8.94 31.15
CA TYR A 907 -1.96 -9.77 31.54
C TYR A 907 -0.73 -8.94 31.94
N PHE A 908 0.18 -9.57 32.69
CA PHE A 908 1.46 -8.98 33.10
C PHE A 908 2.57 -9.85 32.54
N MET A 909 3.48 -9.26 31.77
CA MET A 909 4.55 -9.98 31.07
C MET A 909 5.93 -9.47 31.53
N LEU A 910 6.80 -10.39 31.90
CA LEU A 910 8.21 -10.08 32.10
C LEU A 910 8.95 -10.25 30.78
N MET A 911 9.59 -9.18 30.34
CA MET A 911 10.30 -9.12 29.06
C MET A 911 11.79 -8.90 29.28
N PHE A 912 12.59 -9.57 28.48
CA PHE A 912 14.02 -9.31 28.32
C PHE A 912 14.31 -8.89 26.90
N SER A 913 15.16 -7.90 26.69
CA SER A 913 15.65 -7.53 25.35
C SER A 913 17.12 -7.18 25.38
N TYR A 914 17.83 -7.52 24.31
CA TYR A 914 19.26 -7.23 24.10
C TYR A 914 19.50 -6.67 22.71
N LYS A 915 20.27 -5.58 22.64
CA LYS A 915 20.70 -4.92 21.40
C LYS A 915 22.20 -5.12 21.23
N PHE A 916 22.64 -5.39 20.01
CA PHE A 916 24.04 -5.62 19.68
C PHE A 916 24.46 -4.89 18.39
#